data_a58d7b779a18f80294eca0ed9cc0d601
#
_entry.id   a58d7b779a18f80294eca0ed9cc0d601
#
_cell.length_a   1.000
_cell.length_b   1.000
_cell.length_c   1.000
_cell.angle_alpha   90.00
_cell.angle_beta   90.00
_cell.angle_gamma   90.00
#
_symmetry.space_group_name_H-M   'P 1'
#
loop_
_entity.id
_entity.type
_entity.pdbx_description
1 polymer ?
#
loop_
_entity_poly.entity_id
_entity_poly.type
_entity_poly.pdbx_seq_one_letter_code
_entity_poly.pdbx_strand_id
1 'polypeptide(L)'
;VSFWEEEKGSLKDKKGSYFFKNYKLRAKCRILKIKVSEKKIYPGDQISCTGRLSAIKETSNPGEFDARTYYYSLGIRYQFFGKAISRKKERPLSVYRMAGRVRERMDAVYHYILSENEYGLLKAMFLGDKTELSSEEKRLYEENGVAHLLAVSGLHVSIVGGMLFRFLRKRKFSYAVSCICSSFVLLFYAIMTGFGNSVFRAVIMFLVFLLAQYFGAEYDMVSSMSLAGILMLYDGPLRILESGCIISFTSIFAIGMIVPFMKELEEKRRKSKLIPGEFLIESKWKKRIRQAFFTSVIISMVIGPLLLRFYYQWSPYSVLLNLFVIPAMSPLLLSAITGGVVGLFQLWAGMAGCIPAVLLLRGFHVIFQFIHKMPGAVIVTGCPSWWKILLFYLAELCLFICWYYRLWSVGCVFILILIAGRFCRPVPPLQISMLDVGQGECIFLKTPANETILIDGGSTSKKHIADYTILPALKYYGTDHLDYVIITHTDEDHISGIRELLEEEYPVKNIILPDTLAMRLPEQKTGKREVQEKDRESKKNILEVIKKSNANVLKISKGDILQLDRISLPCLHPVKGWDDEDVNSGSIVFALSYEKFTMLFTGDLPGEQEALFMKEVPSPVSILKTAHHGSKNSTTDL
;
A
#
# COMPACT_ATOMS: atom_id res chain seq x y z
N VAL A 1 15.80 0.31 17.17
CA VAL A 1 16.56 -0.14 18.34
C VAL A 1 18.00 -0.42 17.91
N SER A 2 18.99 0.15 18.59
CA SER A 2 20.41 -0.12 18.36
C SER A 2 20.93 -1.08 19.45
N PHE A 3 21.61 -2.13 19.03
CA PHE A 3 22.19 -3.15 19.90
C PHE A 3 23.72 -3.05 19.91
N TRP A 4 24.33 -3.41 21.05
CA TRP A 4 25.78 -3.51 21.26
C TRP A 4 26.11 -4.92 21.71
N GLU A 5 27.17 -5.52 21.16
CA GLU A 5 27.55 -6.90 21.47
C GLU A 5 29.05 -7.14 21.53
N GLU A 6 29.47 -8.08 22.41
CA GLU A 6 30.79 -8.70 22.46
C GLU A 6 30.78 -10.12 21.87
N GLU A 7 31.77 -10.42 21.07
CA GLU A 7 31.87 -11.62 20.25
C GLU A 7 32.28 -12.88 21.04
N LYS A 8 31.45 -13.94 21.04
CA LYS A 8 31.89 -15.33 21.27
C LYS A 8 30.88 -16.33 20.70
N GLY A 9 31.26 -16.98 19.58
CA GLY A 9 30.73 -18.23 19.05
C GLY A 9 29.30 -18.24 18.47
N SER A 10 29.15 -18.47 17.17
CA SER A 10 27.85 -18.70 16.52
C SER A 10 27.53 -20.19 16.43
N LEU A 11 26.31 -20.59 16.80
CA LEU A 11 25.76 -21.91 16.55
C LEU A 11 24.66 -21.81 15.49
N LYS A 12 24.82 -22.53 14.40
CA LYS A 12 23.85 -22.64 13.31
C LYS A 12 22.92 -23.82 13.58
N ASP A 13 21.60 -23.63 13.59
CA ASP A 13 20.67 -24.75 13.69
C ASP A 13 20.47 -25.44 12.32
N LYS A 14 19.82 -26.64 12.31
CA LYS A 14 19.52 -27.40 11.09
C LYS A 14 18.61 -26.66 10.09
N LYS A 15 18.01 -25.53 10.46
CA LYS A 15 17.14 -24.68 9.62
C LYS A 15 17.84 -23.38 9.17
N GLY A 16 19.15 -23.26 9.38
CA GLY A 16 19.92 -22.08 8.95
C GLY A 16 19.72 -20.83 9.80
N SER A 17 19.06 -20.93 10.95
CA SER A 17 18.89 -19.83 11.88
C SER A 17 20.07 -19.71 12.83
N TYR A 18 20.56 -18.49 13.02
CA TYR A 18 21.67 -18.22 13.94
C TYR A 18 21.14 -17.97 15.35
N PHE A 19 21.59 -18.74 16.33
CA PHE A 19 21.37 -18.49 17.74
C PHE A 19 22.58 -17.77 18.31
N PHE A 20 22.38 -16.59 18.81
CA PHE A 20 23.42 -15.78 19.45
C PHE A 20 23.20 -15.81 20.97
N LYS A 21 24.18 -16.27 21.69
CA LYS A 21 24.22 -16.26 23.16
C LYS A 21 25.28 -15.25 23.57
N ASN A 22 24.88 -14.10 24.13
CA ASN A 22 25.74 -13.02 24.64
C ASN A 22 26.57 -12.24 23.61
N TYR A 23 25.90 -11.58 22.68
CA TYR A 23 26.60 -10.71 21.73
C TYR A 23 26.17 -9.23 21.85
N LYS A 24 27.06 -8.25 21.73
CA LYS A 24 26.74 -6.83 21.57
C LYS A 24 26.79 -6.46 20.10
N LEU A 25 25.70 -6.57 19.38
CA LEU A 25 25.59 -6.16 17.98
C LEU A 25 25.43 -4.64 17.87
N ARG A 26 26.32 -3.99 17.14
CA ARG A 26 26.14 -2.58 16.76
C ARG A 26 25.32 -2.52 15.47
N ALA A 27 24.06 -2.94 15.53
CA ALA A 27 23.15 -2.96 14.40
C ALA A 27 21.76 -2.44 14.79
N LYS A 28 21.12 -1.72 13.87
CA LYS A 28 19.69 -1.40 14.02
C LYS A 28 18.88 -2.65 13.64
N CYS A 29 17.92 -3.02 14.49
CA CYS A 29 16.99 -4.10 14.14
C CYS A 29 15.55 -3.71 14.45
N ARG A 30 14.61 -4.30 13.71
CA ARG A 30 13.17 -4.21 13.96
C ARG A 30 12.77 -5.31 14.93
N ILE A 31 12.11 -4.94 16.03
CA ILE A 31 11.61 -5.92 17.00
C ILE A 31 10.17 -6.25 16.64
N LEU A 32 9.88 -7.55 16.45
CA LEU A 32 8.56 -8.09 16.14
C LEU A 32 8.10 -9.06 17.24
N LYS A 33 6.79 -9.11 17.46
CA LYS A 33 6.14 -10.05 18.41
C LYS A 33 6.77 -10.06 19.79
N ILE A 34 6.36 -9.14 20.63
CA ILE A 34 6.87 -9.05 21.99
C ILE A 34 5.74 -9.35 22.98
N LYS A 35 5.97 -10.29 23.90
CA LYS A 35 5.29 -10.27 25.19
C LYS A 35 6.05 -9.29 26.07
N VAL A 36 5.51 -8.09 26.27
CA VAL A 36 6.09 -7.08 27.15
C VAL A 36 5.83 -7.51 28.59
N SER A 37 6.89 -7.53 29.43
CA SER A 37 6.70 -7.55 30.87
C SER A 37 5.99 -6.25 31.31
N GLU A 38 5.30 -6.26 32.44
CA GLU A 38 4.37 -5.25 32.96
C GLU A 38 4.80 -3.77 32.91
N LYS A 39 6.06 -3.45 32.61
CA LYS A 39 6.58 -2.06 32.59
C LYS A 39 6.64 -1.48 31.18
N LYS A 40 5.96 -0.38 30.95
CA LYS A 40 6.01 0.40 29.69
C LYS A 40 7.44 0.79 29.33
N ILE A 41 7.81 0.61 28.07
CA ILE A 41 9.12 0.91 27.49
C ILE A 41 8.98 2.16 26.61
N TYR A 42 9.86 3.12 26.80
CA TYR A 42 9.88 4.36 26.02
C TYR A 42 11.12 4.45 25.11
N PRO A 43 11.06 5.23 24.03
CA PRO A 43 12.23 5.51 23.20
C PRO A 43 13.37 6.09 24.07
N GLY A 44 14.58 5.52 23.91
CA GLY A 44 15.76 5.88 24.71
C GLY A 44 16.02 4.99 25.93
N ASP A 45 15.08 4.12 26.34
CA ASP A 45 15.33 3.15 27.41
C ASP A 45 16.30 2.06 26.94
N GLN A 46 17.15 1.57 27.85
CA GLN A 46 17.95 0.36 27.63
C GLN A 46 17.13 -0.87 27.97
N ILE A 47 17.02 -1.79 27.02
CA ILE A 47 16.24 -3.00 27.15
C ILE A 47 17.12 -4.24 27.00
N SER A 48 16.76 -5.31 27.67
CA SER A 48 17.28 -6.66 27.45
C SER A 48 16.19 -7.49 26.80
N CYS A 49 16.53 -8.13 25.68
CA CYS A 49 15.59 -8.93 24.90
C CYS A 49 16.13 -10.34 24.72
N THR A 50 15.26 -11.34 24.84
CA THR A 50 15.55 -12.71 24.44
C THR A 50 14.63 -13.10 23.30
N GLY A 51 15.16 -13.75 22.26
CA GLY A 51 14.39 -14.12 21.09
C GLY A 51 15.24 -14.58 19.92
N ARG A 52 14.61 -14.67 18.74
CA ARG A 52 15.25 -15.12 17.50
C ARG A 52 15.54 -13.92 16.59
N LEU A 53 16.77 -13.81 16.12
CA LEU A 53 17.20 -12.84 15.13
C LEU A 53 17.13 -13.50 13.73
N SER A 54 16.57 -12.81 12.75
CA SER A 54 16.55 -13.23 11.36
C SER A 54 16.84 -12.04 10.42
N ALA A 55 17.40 -12.34 9.26
CA ALA A 55 17.50 -11.34 8.20
C ALA A 55 16.11 -11.00 7.67
N ILE A 56 15.97 -9.78 7.12
CA ILE A 56 14.76 -9.36 6.45
C ILE A 56 14.72 -10.07 5.09
N LYS A 57 13.65 -10.81 4.83
CA LYS A 57 13.46 -11.53 3.56
C LYS A 57 13.28 -10.56 2.39
N GLU A 58 13.73 -10.96 1.22
CA GLU A 58 13.35 -10.33 -0.05
C GLU A 58 11.87 -10.59 -0.34
N THR A 59 11.29 -9.74 -1.16
CA THR A 59 9.96 -9.97 -1.72
C THR A 59 10.03 -11.11 -2.71
N SER A 60 9.11 -12.05 -2.58
CA SER A 60 8.99 -13.19 -3.49
C SER A 60 7.96 -12.96 -4.59
N ASN A 61 6.98 -12.09 -4.34
CA ASN A 61 5.91 -11.84 -5.29
C ASN A 61 6.00 -10.47 -5.96
N PRO A 62 5.60 -10.35 -7.23
CA PRO A 62 5.45 -9.08 -7.90
C PRO A 62 4.41 -8.19 -7.19
N GLY A 63 4.71 -6.92 -7.08
CA GLY A 63 3.79 -5.96 -6.47
C GLY A 63 3.80 -5.91 -4.94
N GLU A 64 4.33 -6.91 -4.25
CA GLU A 64 4.47 -6.88 -2.79
C GLU A 64 5.36 -5.72 -2.33
N PHE A 65 5.11 -5.24 -1.12
CA PHE A 65 5.94 -4.22 -0.49
C PHE A 65 7.35 -4.75 -0.22
N ASP A 66 8.36 -4.16 -0.86
CA ASP A 66 9.77 -4.49 -0.64
C ASP A 66 10.23 -4.03 0.75
N ALA A 67 9.94 -4.88 1.74
CA ALA A 67 10.31 -4.65 3.13
C ALA A 67 11.83 -4.61 3.32
N ARG A 68 12.60 -5.37 2.53
CA ARG A 68 14.07 -5.41 2.62
C ARG A 68 14.66 -4.06 2.22
N THR A 69 14.36 -3.55 1.03
CA THR A 69 14.83 -2.26 0.56
C THR A 69 14.38 -1.13 1.49
N TYR A 70 13.12 -1.15 1.93
CA TYR A 70 12.59 -0.15 2.86
C TYR A 70 13.34 -0.13 4.21
N TYR A 71 13.50 -1.27 4.88
CA TYR A 71 14.20 -1.30 6.16
C TYR A 71 15.71 -1.07 6.02
N TYR A 72 16.32 -1.51 4.92
CA TYR A 72 17.73 -1.22 4.64
C TYR A 72 17.97 0.28 4.41
N SER A 73 17.03 0.97 3.79
CA SER A 73 17.09 2.43 3.67
C SER A 73 17.08 3.15 5.02
N LEU A 74 16.41 2.56 6.02
CA LEU A 74 16.42 3.02 7.41
C LEU A 74 17.64 2.54 8.22
N GLY A 75 18.57 1.80 7.58
CA GLY A 75 19.71 1.19 8.25
C GLY A 75 19.35 -0.03 9.11
N ILE A 76 18.15 -0.59 8.96
CA ILE A 76 17.68 -1.76 9.70
C ILE A 76 17.94 -2.99 8.85
N ARG A 77 18.79 -3.91 9.32
CA ARG A 77 19.20 -5.11 8.56
C ARG A 77 18.59 -6.40 9.07
N TYR A 78 18.07 -6.42 10.28
CA TYR A 78 17.59 -7.63 10.95
C TYR A 78 16.20 -7.42 11.54
N GLN A 79 15.47 -8.52 11.66
CA GLN A 79 14.22 -8.62 12.40
C GLN A 79 14.47 -9.46 13.66
N PHE A 80 13.92 -9.03 14.79
CA PHE A 80 14.06 -9.72 16.05
C PHE A 80 12.67 -10.15 16.56
N PHE A 81 12.47 -11.45 16.69
CA PHE A 81 11.25 -12.02 17.26
C PHE A 81 11.47 -12.22 18.76
N GLY A 82 11.03 -11.24 19.55
CA GLY A 82 11.23 -11.25 21.00
C GLY A 82 10.30 -12.21 21.73
N LYS A 83 10.83 -13.07 22.59
CA LYS A 83 10.06 -13.89 23.53
C LYS A 83 9.78 -13.15 24.84
N ALA A 84 10.78 -12.41 25.33
CA ALA A 84 10.66 -11.58 26.52
C ALA A 84 11.49 -10.30 26.38
N ILE A 85 10.99 -9.23 26.93
CA ILE A 85 11.71 -7.95 27.05
C ILE A 85 11.66 -7.50 28.49
N SER A 86 12.81 -7.11 29.02
CA SER A 86 12.94 -6.43 30.30
C SER A 86 13.66 -5.11 30.14
N ARG A 87 13.21 -4.10 30.89
CA ARG A 87 13.87 -2.80 30.91
C ARG A 87 15.06 -2.86 31.86
N LYS A 88 16.29 -2.64 31.32
CA LYS A 88 17.55 -2.69 32.10
C LYS A 88 17.86 -1.33 32.76
N LYS A 89 17.64 -0.22 32.04
CA LYS A 89 17.94 1.13 32.54
C LYS A 89 16.98 2.15 31.98
N GLU A 90 16.45 3.00 32.85
CA GLU A 90 15.66 4.17 32.47
C GLU A 90 16.56 5.37 32.18
N ARG A 91 16.15 6.20 31.22
CA ARG A 91 16.74 7.52 30.99
C ARG A 91 15.66 8.58 31.22
N PRO A 92 15.44 9.02 32.47
CA PRO A 92 14.30 9.85 32.85
C PRO A 92 14.26 11.22 32.17
N LEU A 93 15.42 11.82 31.90
CA LEU A 93 15.57 13.15 31.28
C LEU A 93 15.78 13.14 29.78
N SER A 94 15.46 12.03 29.09
CA SER A 94 15.56 11.97 27.63
C SER A 94 14.39 12.71 26.95
N VAL A 95 14.69 13.61 26.00
CA VAL A 95 13.70 14.27 25.16
C VAL A 95 12.83 13.24 24.41
N TYR A 96 13.41 12.13 24.02
CA TYR A 96 12.69 11.01 23.38
C TYR A 96 11.64 10.41 24.30
N ARG A 97 11.95 10.26 25.60
CA ARG A 97 11.00 9.77 26.59
C ARG A 97 9.87 10.76 26.85
N MET A 98 10.19 12.05 26.90
CA MET A 98 9.19 13.12 27.06
C MET A 98 8.24 13.14 25.86
N ALA A 99 8.78 13.11 24.65
CA ALA A 99 7.98 13.05 23.43
C ALA A 99 7.11 11.77 23.38
N GLY A 100 7.65 10.62 23.79
CA GLY A 100 6.90 9.37 23.87
C GLY A 100 5.74 9.43 24.89
N ARG A 101 5.94 10.05 26.03
CA ARG A 101 4.87 10.26 27.04
C ARG A 101 3.79 11.22 26.54
N VAL A 102 4.18 12.31 25.89
CA VAL A 102 3.21 13.25 25.29
C VAL A 102 2.40 12.55 24.22
N ARG A 103 3.08 11.81 23.31
CA ARG A 103 2.42 11.00 22.28
C ARG A 103 1.40 10.04 22.89
N GLU A 104 1.79 9.27 23.90
CA GLU A 104 0.92 8.29 24.56
C GLU A 104 -0.30 8.95 25.22
N ARG A 105 -0.10 10.11 25.88
CA ARG A 105 -1.22 10.85 26.49
C ARG A 105 -2.16 11.40 25.42
N MET A 106 -1.65 11.96 24.34
CA MET A 106 -2.48 12.43 23.24
C MET A 106 -3.21 11.27 22.56
N ASP A 107 -2.55 10.14 22.37
CA ASP A 107 -3.15 8.92 21.85
C ASP A 107 -4.33 8.46 22.70
N ALA A 108 -4.16 8.43 24.04
CA ALA A 108 -5.24 8.10 24.98
C ALA A 108 -6.42 9.10 24.92
N VAL A 109 -6.13 10.41 24.75
CA VAL A 109 -7.16 11.45 24.58
C VAL A 109 -7.95 11.19 23.29
N TYR A 110 -7.28 10.94 22.17
CA TYR A 110 -7.96 10.68 20.89
C TYR A 110 -8.76 9.37 20.92
N HIS A 111 -8.20 8.32 21.51
CA HIS A 111 -8.92 7.04 21.66
C HIS A 111 -10.19 7.17 22.50
N TYR A 112 -10.19 8.03 23.53
CA TYR A 112 -11.36 8.29 24.34
C TYR A 112 -12.44 9.17 23.66
N ILE A 113 -11.99 10.11 22.80
CA ILE A 113 -12.86 11.15 22.23
C ILE A 113 -13.49 10.72 20.90
N LEU A 114 -12.77 9.94 20.08
CA LEU A 114 -13.10 9.65 18.69
C LEU A 114 -13.67 8.24 18.54
N SER A 115 -14.46 8.02 17.49
CA SER A 115 -14.82 6.67 17.08
C SER A 115 -13.60 5.92 16.50
N GLU A 116 -13.68 4.60 16.40
CA GLU A 116 -12.56 3.76 15.95
C GLU A 116 -11.97 4.23 14.60
N ASN A 117 -12.83 4.55 13.64
CA ASN A 117 -12.39 4.99 12.30
C ASN A 117 -11.69 6.36 12.34
N GLU A 118 -12.32 7.36 12.97
CA GLU A 118 -11.71 8.69 13.08
C GLU A 118 -10.43 8.65 13.92
N TYR A 119 -10.39 7.81 14.96
CA TYR A 119 -9.20 7.61 15.78
C TYR A 119 -8.04 7.03 14.97
N GLY A 120 -8.27 5.94 14.22
CA GLY A 120 -7.26 5.34 13.36
C GLY A 120 -6.70 6.31 12.32
N LEU A 121 -7.59 7.09 11.67
CA LEU A 121 -7.21 8.13 10.69
C LEU A 121 -6.39 9.24 11.34
N LEU A 122 -6.86 9.80 12.46
CA LEU A 122 -6.17 10.91 13.12
C LEU A 122 -4.82 10.46 13.69
N LYS A 123 -4.73 9.26 14.27
CA LYS A 123 -3.51 8.65 14.76
C LYS A 123 -2.48 8.49 13.63
N ALA A 124 -2.90 8.01 12.47
CA ALA A 124 -2.04 7.88 11.30
C ALA A 124 -1.56 9.26 10.79
N MET A 125 -2.46 10.21 10.61
CA MET A 125 -2.17 11.53 10.06
C MET A 125 -1.33 12.41 10.98
N PHE A 126 -1.60 12.40 12.28
CA PHE A 126 -0.98 13.33 13.23
C PHE A 126 0.14 12.72 14.05
N LEU A 127 -0.05 11.49 14.57
CA LEU A 127 0.98 10.81 15.38
C LEU A 127 1.91 9.92 14.53
N GLY A 128 1.61 9.72 13.25
CA GLY A 128 2.40 8.89 12.34
C GLY A 128 2.31 7.39 12.62
N ASP A 129 1.23 6.95 13.28
CA ASP A 129 1.02 5.55 13.68
C ASP A 129 -0.19 4.97 12.97
N LYS A 130 0.04 3.96 12.13
CA LYS A 130 -0.97 3.32 11.29
C LYS A 130 -1.51 2.01 11.86
N THR A 131 -1.19 1.70 13.11
CA THR A 131 -1.53 0.38 13.71
C THR A 131 -3.03 0.15 13.85
N GLU A 132 -3.80 1.22 14.09
CA GLU A 132 -5.26 1.19 14.27
C GLU A 132 -6.02 1.66 13.01
N LEU A 133 -5.31 1.87 11.91
CA LEU A 133 -5.95 2.23 10.64
C LEU A 133 -6.53 0.97 9.99
N SER A 134 -7.84 0.94 9.75
CA SER A 134 -8.48 -0.18 9.07
C SER A 134 -7.99 -0.33 7.63
N SER A 135 -7.96 -1.56 7.11
CA SER A 135 -7.61 -1.84 5.71
C SER A 135 -8.56 -1.13 4.75
N GLU A 136 -9.85 -1.07 5.07
CA GLU A 136 -10.88 -0.40 4.28
C GLU A 136 -10.61 1.10 4.14
N GLU A 137 -10.39 1.81 5.27
CA GLU A 137 -10.07 3.25 5.25
C GLU A 137 -8.76 3.52 4.50
N LYS A 138 -7.73 2.71 4.74
CA LYS A 138 -6.47 2.83 4.02
C LYS A 138 -6.68 2.70 2.52
N ARG A 139 -7.41 1.68 2.07
CA ARG A 139 -7.73 1.43 0.66
C ARG A 139 -8.53 2.59 0.06
N LEU A 140 -9.54 3.09 0.76
CA LEU A 140 -10.36 4.23 0.32
C LEU A 140 -9.50 5.48 0.03
N TYR A 141 -8.52 5.79 0.89
CA TYR A 141 -7.59 6.90 0.67
C TYR A 141 -6.59 6.63 -0.46
N GLU A 142 -6.10 5.40 -0.60
CA GLU A 142 -5.18 4.99 -1.66
C GLU A 142 -5.84 5.04 -3.03
N GLU A 143 -7.03 4.52 -3.16
CA GLU A 143 -7.79 4.46 -4.42
C GLU A 143 -8.29 5.82 -4.88
N ASN A 144 -8.60 6.73 -3.96
CA ASN A 144 -8.89 8.12 -4.28
C ASN A 144 -7.63 8.98 -4.57
N GLY A 145 -6.42 8.40 -4.51
CA GLY A 145 -5.16 9.09 -4.81
C GLY A 145 -4.73 10.11 -3.75
N VAL A 146 -5.25 9.99 -2.53
CA VAL A 146 -4.96 10.87 -1.39
C VAL A 146 -4.24 10.17 -0.24
N ALA A 147 -3.65 9.02 -0.49
CA ALA A 147 -2.87 8.23 0.48
C ALA A 147 -1.74 9.02 1.20
N HIS A 148 -1.24 10.09 0.55
CA HIS A 148 -0.23 10.96 1.14
C HIS A 148 -0.69 11.70 2.40
N LEU A 149 -2.00 11.77 2.66
CA LEU A 149 -2.58 12.33 3.88
C LEU A 149 -2.42 11.38 5.09
N LEU A 150 -2.40 10.07 4.84
CA LEU A 150 -2.24 9.02 5.88
C LEU A 150 -0.80 8.91 6.41
N ALA A 151 0.07 9.78 5.97
CA ALA A 151 1.44 9.85 6.46
C ALA A 151 1.78 11.27 6.88
N VAL A 152 2.59 11.40 7.93
CA VAL A 152 3.11 12.72 8.30
C VAL A 152 4.01 13.22 7.18
N SER A 153 3.57 14.27 6.51
CA SER A 153 4.19 14.84 5.31
C SER A 153 4.79 16.23 5.58
N GLY A 154 5.45 16.77 4.57
CA GLY A 154 5.96 18.15 4.60
C GLY A 154 4.86 19.18 4.84
N LEU A 155 3.62 18.92 4.41
CA LEU A 155 2.47 19.78 4.69
C LEU A 155 2.18 19.86 6.19
N HIS A 156 2.17 18.72 6.91
CA HIS A 156 1.97 18.67 8.36
C HIS A 156 3.03 19.47 9.12
N VAL A 157 4.29 19.25 8.76
CA VAL A 157 5.44 19.97 9.34
C VAL A 157 5.33 21.47 9.09
N SER A 158 4.99 21.87 7.86
CA SER A 158 4.84 23.28 7.49
C SER A 158 3.65 23.95 8.17
N ILE A 159 2.56 23.22 8.41
CA ILE A 159 1.41 23.71 9.16
C ILE A 159 1.81 23.95 10.62
N VAL A 160 2.34 22.91 11.30
CA VAL A 160 2.72 22.98 12.72
C VAL A 160 3.73 24.12 12.97
N GLY A 161 4.86 24.09 12.26
CA GLY A 161 5.93 25.10 12.42
C GLY A 161 5.51 26.48 11.93
N GLY A 162 4.87 26.55 10.76
CA GLY A 162 4.48 27.82 10.14
C GLY A 162 3.31 28.53 10.84
N MET A 163 2.39 27.79 11.45
CA MET A 163 1.33 28.40 12.25
C MET A 163 1.88 29.02 13.51
N LEU A 164 2.76 28.32 14.23
CA LEU A 164 3.40 28.85 15.44
C LEU A 164 4.26 30.07 15.12
N PHE A 165 5.11 30.00 14.07
CA PHE A 165 5.92 31.12 13.62
C PHE A 165 5.07 32.36 13.31
N ARG A 166 4.01 32.20 12.49
CA ARG A 166 3.09 33.31 12.13
C ARG A 166 2.34 33.86 13.33
N PHE A 167 1.91 32.99 14.26
CA PHE A 167 1.25 33.41 15.50
C PHE A 167 2.16 34.29 16.35
N LEU A 168 3.41 33.87 16.60
CA LEU A 168 4.39 34.61 17.37
C LEU A 168 4.72 35.96 16.71
N ARG A 169 4.92 35.96 15.37
CA ARG A 169 5.15 37.21 14.61
C ARG A 169 3.93 38.16 14.66
N LYS A 170 2.72 37.62 14.61
CA LYS A 170 1.48 38.44 14.76
C LYS A 170 1.37 39.04 16.15
N ARG A 171 1.90 38.33 17.17
CA ARG A 171 2.01 38.82 18.55
C ARG A 171 3.23 39.73 18.80
N LYS A 172 3.93 40.14 17.72
CA LYS A 172 5.10 41.04 17.73
C LYS A 172 6.32 40.51 18.47
N PHE A 173 6.43 39.20 18.71
CA PHE A 173 7.69 38.61 19.21
C PHE A 173 8.83 38.83 18.20
N SER A 174 10.08 38.92 18.68
CA SER A 174 11.25 39.06 17.82
C SER A 174 11.40 37.89 16.83
N TYR A 175 12.12 38.10 15.73
CA TYR A 175 12.43 37.01 14.79
C TYR A 175 13.18 35.87 15.48
N ALA A 176 14.17 36.21 16.35
CA ALA A 176 14.96 35.22 17.10
C ALA A 176 14.03 34.32 17.93
N VAL A 177 13.17 34.89 18.76
CA VAL A 177 12.23 34.14 19.62
C VAL A 177 11.29 33.30 18.78
N SER A 178 10.73 33.87 17.72
CA SER A 178 9.81 33.15 16.83
C SER A 178 10.48 31.97 16.14
N CYS A 179 11.71 32.13 15.65
CA CYS A 179 12.48 31.06 15.03
C CYS A 179 12.86 29.97 16.03
N ILE A 180 13.39 30.33 17.21
CA ILE A 180 13.83 29.36 18.23
C ILE A 180 12.64 28.53 18.72
N CYS A 181 11.52 29.19 19.10
CA CYS A 181 10.34 28.48 19.56
C CYS A 181 9.75 27.55 18.49
N SER A 182 9.67 28.01 17.24
CA SER A 182 9.16 27.19 16.13
C SER A 182 10.08 26.01 15.82
N SER A 183 11.39 26.22 15.85
CA SER A 183 12.38 25.14 15.68
C SER A 183 12.26 24.09 16.78
N PHE A 184 12.11 24.52 18.04
CA PHE A 184 11.97 23.61 19.17
C PHE A 184 10.71 22.75 19.05
N VAL A 185 9.55 23.37 18.81
CA VAL A 185 8.27 22.64 18.64
C VAL A 185 8.33 21.71 17.45
N LEU A 186 8.94 22.13 16.35
CA LEU A 186 9.08 21.31 15.16
C LEU A 186 9.96 20.08 15.39
N LEU A 187 11.13 20.25 16.03
CA LEU A 187 12.01 19.14 16.39
C LEU A 187 11.35 18.19 17.38
N PHE A 188 10.63 18.73 18.36
CA PHE A 188 9.87 17.93 19.32
C PHE A 188 8.78 17.10 18.61
N TYR A 189 8.03 17.71 17.69
CA TYR A 189 7.03 17.02 16.88
C TYR A 189 7.65 15.93 16.00
N ALA A 190 8.79 16.20 15.37
CA ALA A 190 9.52 15.22 14.59
C ALA A 190 9.96 14.00 15.42
N ILE A 191 10.45 14.23 16.65
CA ILE A 191 10.79 13.15 17.58
C ILE A 191 9.54 12.35 17.98
N MET A 192 8.44 13.05 18.26
CA MET A 192 7.16 12.43 18.62
C MET A 192 6.60 11.52 17.51
N THR A 193 6.75 11.93 16.25
CA THR A 193 6.29 11.16 15.08
C THR A 193 7.28 10.10 14.60
N GLY A 194 8.45 9.95 15.25
CA GLY A 194 9.44 8.93 14.96
C GLY A 194 10.46 9.27 13.87
N PHE A 195 10.55 10.54 13.45
CA PHE A 195 11.56 11.07 12.50
C PHE A 195 11.62 10.31 11.16
N GLY A 196 10.46 9.94 10.61
CA GLY A 196 10.38 9.28 9.30
C GLY A 196 11.05 10.12 8.19
N ASN A 197 11.44 9.50 7.08
CA ASN A 197 12.19 10.15 5.99
C ASN A 197 11.49 11.41 5.44
N SER A 198 10.16 11.41 5.31
CA SER A 198 9.40 12.60 4.87
C SER A 198 9.44 13.73 5.89
N VAL A 199 9.35 13.40 7.18
CA VAL A 199 9.45 14.37 8.28
C VAL A 199 10.85 14.96 8.36
N PHE A 200 11.88 14.14 8.22
CA PHE A 200 13.28 14.57 8.24
C PHE A 200 13.54 15.66 7.17
N ARG A 201 13.16 15.40 5.91
CA ARG A 201 13.32 16.39 4.82
C ARG A 201 12.58 17.68 5.13
N ALA A 202 11.31 17.56 5.52
CA ALA A 202 10.47 18.71 5.80
C ALA A 202 11.01 19.58 6.96
N VAL A 203 11.54 18.94 8.00
CA VAL A 203 12.17 19.64 9.14
C VAL A 203 13.41 20.40 8.69
N ILE A 204 14.32 19.77 7.94
CA ILE A 204 15.52 20.45 7.43
C ILE A 204 15.13 21.65 6.58
N MET A 205 14.23 21.48 5.61
CA MET A 205 13.80 22.57 4.73
C MET A 205 13.13 23.70 5.54
N PHE A 206 12.34 23.37 6.54
CA PHE A 206 11.69 24.37 7.38
C PHE A 206 12.68 25.09 8.31
N LEU A 207 13.69 24.39 8.83
CA LEU A 207 14.78 25.03 9.60
C LEU A 207 15.58 26.02 8.73
N VAL A 208 15.88 25.65 7.48
CA VAL A 208 16.51 26.57 6.50
C VAL A 208 15.62 27.77 6.25
N PHE A 209 14.29 27.59 6.10
CA PHE A 209 13.34 28.70 6.00
C PHE A 209 13.40 29.63 7.23
N LEU A 210 13.41 29.09 8.44
CA LEU A 210 13.48 29.90 9.66
C LEU A 210 14.81 30.66 9.76
N LEU A 211 15.93 30.04 9.36
CA LEU A 211 17.23 30.70 9.28
C LEU A 211 17.23 31.85 8.26
N ALA A 212 16.67 31.64 7.08
CA ALA A 212 16.50 32.70 6.08
C ALA A 212 15.69 33.86 6.63
N GLN A 213 14.56 33.59 7.34
CA GLN A 213 13.74 34.63 7.98
C GLN A 213 14.50 35.37 9.08
N TYR A 214 15.36 34.69 9.84
CA TYR A 214 16.16 35.29 10.90
C TYR A 214 17.23 36.24 10.34
N PHE A 215 17.93 35.83 9.29
CA PHE A 215 18.97 36.62 8.63
C PHE A 215 18.44 37.63 7.61
N GLY A 216 17.13 37.66 7.34
CA GLY A 216 16.55 38.50 6.29
C GLY A 216 16.96 38.08 4.87
N ALA A 217 17.36 36.82 4.70
CA ALA A 217 17.75 36.26 3.42
C ALA A 217 16.54 35.68 2.65
N GLU A 218 16.65 35.61 1.33
CA GLU A 218 15.64 34.95 0.51
C GLU A 218 15.72 33.43 0.69
N TYR A 219 14.54 32.81 0.87
CA TYR A 219 14.44 31.37 0.97
C TYR A 219 14.28 30.74 -0.40
N ASP A 220 15.26 29.92 -0.79
CA ASP A 220 15.16 29.08 -1.99
C ASP A 220 14.80 27.64 -1.64
N MET A 221 13.66 27.19 -2.19
CA MET A 221 13.12 25.85 -1.93
C MET A 221 14.03 24.77 -2.51
N VAL A 222 14.61 24.98 -3.67
CA VAL A 222 15.43 23.97 -4.35
C VAL A 222 16.77 23.77 -3.63
N SER A 223 17.43 24.86 -3.22
CA SER A 223 18.67 24.79 -2.42
C SER A 223 18.43 24.11 -1.07
N SER A 224 17.31 24.40 -0.40
CA SER A 224 16.97 23.75 0.87
C SER A 224 16.64 22.26 0.70
N MET A 225 16.00 21.90 -0.42
CA MET A 225 15.76 20.51 -0.80
C MET A 225 17.08 19.76 -1.06
N SER A 226 18.00 20.39 -1.78
CA SER A 226 19.31 19.82 -2.09
C SER A 226 20.11 19.56 -0.80
N LEU A 227 20.12 20.53 0.13
CA LEU A 227 20.73 20.34 1.44
C LEU A 227 20.11 19.17 2.21
N ALA A 228 18.77 19.10 2.26
CA ALA A 228 18.07 17.98 2.91
C ALA A 228 18.42 16.63 2.26
N GLY A 229 18.57 16.60 0.92
CA GLY A 229 19.02 15.43 0.16
C GLY A 229 20.43 14.99 0.52
N ILE A 230 21.37 15.92 0.55
CA ILE A 230 22.77 15.63 0.91
C ILE A 230 22.86 15.05 2.33
N LEU A 231 22.19 15.68 3.31
CA LEU A 231 22.18 15.21 4.69
C LEU A 231 21.51 13.83 4.84
N MET A 232 20.45 13.59 4.07
CA MET A 232 19.76 12.30 4.07
C MET A 232 20.59 11.18 3.47
N LEU A 233 21.29 11.45 2.36
CA LEU A 233 22.16 10.48 1.70
C LEU A 233 23.45 10.21 2.50
N TYR A 234 23.95 11.21 3.23
CA TYR A 234 25.07 11.04 4.14
C TYR A 234 24.73 10.08 5.29
N ASP A 235 23.51 10.18 5.86
CA ASP A 235 23.04 9.25 6.91
C ASP A 235 22.72 7.84 6.36
N GLY A 236 22.25 7.74 5.10
CA GLY A 236 21.93 6.46 4.47
C GLY A 236 21.75 6.56 2.96
N PRO A 237 22.77 6.19 2.15
CA PRO A 237 22.71 6.32 0.68
C PRO A 237 21.59 5.51 0.03
N LEU A 238 21.19 4.38 0.64
CA LEU A 238 20.09 3.54 0.13
C LEU A 238 18.70 4.20 0.24
N ARG A 239 18.57 5.32 0.96
CA ARG A 239 17.30 6.06 1.06
C ARG A 239 16.81 6.61 -0.28
N ILE A 240 17.71 6.79 -1.26
CA ILE A 240 17.31 7.23 -2.61
C ILE A 240 16.43 6.19 -3.34
N LEU A 241 16.54 4.92 -2.97
CA LEU A 241 15.76 3.83 -3.58
C LEU A 241 14.33 3.73 -3.03
N GLU A 242 14.04 4.42 -1.94
CA GLU A 242 12.70 4.43 -1.35
C GLU A 242 11.73 5.23 -2.23
N SER A 243 10.58 4.63 -2.56
CA SER A 243 9.52 5.28 -3.37
C SER A 243 9.07 6.61 -2.77
N GLY A 244 8.89 6.67 -1.44
CA GLY A 244 8.53 7.88 -0.72
C GLY A 244 9.59 8.99 -0.82
N CYS A 245 10.87 8.64 -0.95
CA CYS A 245 11.94 9.58 -1.22
C CYS A 245 11.81 10.17 -2.63
N ILE A 246 11.75 9.32 -3.64
CA ILE A 246 11.67 9.72 -5.05
C ILE A 246 10.45 10.61 -5.28
N ILE A 247 9.26 10.18 -4.85
CA ILE A 247 8.01 10.94 -5.01
C ILE A 247 8.09 12.29 -4.30
N SER A 248 8.64 12.34 -3.08
CA SER A 248 8.73 13.59 -2.33
C SER A 248 9.70 14.60 -2.97
N PHE A 249 10.89 14.17 -3.44
CA PHE A 249 11.81 15.06 -4.13
C PHE A 249 11.22 15.56 -5.45
N THR A 250 10.58 14.68 -6.22
CA THR A 250 9.87 15.04 -7.45
C THR A 250 8.74 16.03 -7.17
N SER A 251 7.98 15.84 -6.08
CA SER A 251 6.91 16.77 -5.68
C SER A 251 7.44 18.16 -5.36
N ILE A 252 8.52 18.23 -4.57
CA ILE A 252 9.13 19.51 -4.16
C ILE A 252 9.73 20.21 -5.39
N PHE A 253 10.38 19.46 -6.28
CA PHE A 253 10.89 19.98 -7.55
C PHE A 253 9.75 20.55 -8.42
N ALA A 254 8.63 19.83 -8.53
CA ALA A 254 7.45 20.31 -9.25
C ALA A 254 6.92 21.62 -8.65
N ILE A 255 6.77 21.68 -7.32
CA ILE A 255 6.25 22.85 -6.61
C ILE A 255 7.24 24.04 -6.66
N GLY A 256 8.54 23.79 -6.51
CA GLY A 256 9.55 24.82 -6.41
C GLY A 256 10.02 25.38 -7.75
N MET A 257 9.98 24.59 -8.82
CA MET A 257 10.47 24.99 -10.15
C MET A 257 9.38 24.99 -11.23
N ILE A 258 8.71 23.85 -11.42
CA ILE A 258 7.81 23.69 -12.58
C ILE A 258 6.56 24.57 -12.42
N VAL A 259 5.92 24.55 -11.26
CA VAL A 259 4.69 25.32 -11.01
C VAL A 259 4.90 26.82 -11.12
N PRO A 260 5.94 27.46 -10.52
CA PRO A 260 6.22 28.87 -10.70
C PRO A 260 6.48 29.25 -12.16
N PHE A 261 7.31 28.46 -12.84
CA PHE A 261 7.62 28.66 -14.27
C PHE A 261 6.35 28.61 -15.14
N MET A 262 5.52 27.60 -14.96
CA MET A 262 4.28 27.45 -15.71
C MET A 262 3.26 28.58 -15.40
N LYS A 263 3.19 29.05 -14.15
CA LYS A 263 2.34 30.20 -13.78
C LYS A 263 2.81 31.48 -14.43
N GLU A 264 4.10 31.74 -14.47
CA GLU A 264 4.68 32.89 -15.15
C GLU A 264 4.34 32.89 -16.65
N LEU A 265 4.52 31.75 -17.31
CA LEU A 265 4.17 31.57 -18.72
C LEU A 265 2.67 31.80 -18.97
N GLU A 266 1.82 31.23 -18.11
CA GLU A 266 0.36 31.43 -18.22
C GLU A 266 0.00 32.93 -18.06
N GLU A 267 0.57 33.61 -17.08
CA GLU A 267 0.34 35.05 -16.89
C GLU A 267 0.84 35.91 -18.07
N LYS A 268 2.04 35.63 -18.59
CA LYS A 268 2.56 36.29 -19.80
C LYS A 268 1.62 36.09 -21.00
N ARG A 269 1.13 34.87 -21.21
CA ARG A 269 0.16 34.58 -22.28
C ARG A 269 -1.19 35.25 -22.10
N ARG A 270 -1.68 35.36 -20.89
CA ARG A 270 -2.94 36.06 -20.61
C ARG A 270 -2.79 37.54 -20.89
N LYS A 271 -1.69 38.15 -20.46
CA LYS A 271 -1.41 39.57 -20.75
C LYS A 271 -1.26 39.85 -22.24
N SER A 272 -0.64 38.95 -23.02
CA SER A 272 -0.48 39.14 -24.48
C SER A 272 -1.79 39.03 -25.28
N LYS A 273 -2.89 38.56 -24.69
CA LYS A 273 -4.21 38.49 -25.31
C LYS A 273 -5.10 39.71 -25.01
N LEU A 274 -4.65 40.59 -24.14
CA LEU A 274 -5.40 41.82 -23.79
C LEU A 274 -5.13 42.88 -24.82
N ILE A 275 -6.20 43.59 -25.19
CA ILE A 275 -6.09 44.81 -25.98
C ILE A 275 -5.44 45.89 -25.13
N PRO A 276 -4.56 46.78 -25.69
CA PRO A 276 -3.97 47.86 -24.94
C PRO A 276 -5.05 48.70 -24.25
N GLY A 277 -4.98 48.83 -22.91
CA GLY A 277 -5.96 49.52 -22.08
C GLY A 277 -7.02 48.63 -21.40
N GLU A 278 -7.06 47.36 -21.70
CA GLU A 278 -7.97 46.39 -21.05
C GLU A 278 -7.34 45.82 -19.78
N PHE A 279 -8.02 45.95 -18.64
CA PHE A 279 -7.60 45.37 -17.38
C PHE A 279 -8.32 44.05 -17.10
N LEU A 280 -7.59 43.00 -16.76
CA LEU A 280 -8.17 41.74 -16.29
C LEU A 280 -8.78 41.92 -14.89
N ILE A 281 -10.06 42.26 -14.83
CA ILE A 281 -10.81 42.27 -13.57
C ILE A 281 -11.25 40.84 -13.28
N GLU A 282 -10.31 40.01 -12.75
CA GLU A 282 -10.65 38.69 -12.27
C GLU A 282 -10.88 38.72 -10.76
N SER A 283 -12.01 38.19 -10.31
CA SER A 283 -12.27 38.03 -8.87
C SER A 283 -11.14 37.27 -8.19
N LYS A 284 -10.68 37.72 -7.02
CA LYS A 284 -9.60 37.09 -6.23
C LYS A 284 -9.88 35.60 -5.98
N TRP A 285 -11.14 35.20 -5.80
CA TRP A 285 -11.55 33.83 -5.61
C TRP A 285 -11.37 32.99 -6.88
N LYS A 286 -11.83 33.47 -8.02
CA LYS A 286 -11.67 32.77 -9.31
C LYS A 286 -10.19 32.57 -9.63
N LYS A 287 -9.36 33.60 -9.40
CA LYS A 287 -7.90 33.50 -9.57
C LYS A 287 -7.30 32.43 -8.67
N ARG A 288 -7.69 32.36 -7.39
CA ARG A 288 -7.18 31.35 -6.43
C ARG A 288 -7.58 29.94 -6.83
N ILE A 289 -8.85 29.69 -7.15
CA ILE A 289 -9.34 28.37 -7.56
C ILE A 289 -8.63 27.91 -8.82
N ARG A 290 -8.53 28.76 -9.83
CA ARG A 290 -7.83 28.47 -11.09
C ARG A 290 -6.36 28.13 -10.84
N GLN A 291 -5.66 28.92 -10.02
CA GLN A 291 -4.25 28.66 -9.71
C GLN A 291 -4.07 27.37 -8.90
N ALA A 292 -4.98 27.05 -7.99
CA ALA A 292 -4.94 25.81 -7.23
C ALA A 292 -5.20 24.60 -8.13
N PHE A 293 -6.21 24.68 -9.02
CA PHE A 293 -6.49 23.64 -10.00
C PHE A 293 -5.30 23.41 -10.95
N PHE A 294 -4.76 24.48 -11.52
CA PHE A 294 -3.59 24.41 -12.39
C PHE A 294 -2.37 23.81 -11.69
N THR A 295 -2.14 24.19 -10.43
CA THR A 295 -1.08 23.60 -9.60
C THR A 295 -1.30 22.11 -9.38
N SER A 296 -2.54 21.69 -9.05
CA SER A 296 -2.87 20.29 -8.84
C SER A 296 -2.66 19.44 -10.11
N VAL A 297 -3.07 19.96 -11.27
CA VAL A 297 -2.85 19.32 -12.58
C VAL A 297 -1.36 19.11 -12.84
N ILE A 298 -0.54 20.17 -12.72
CA ILE A 298 0.90 20.08 -12.98
C ILE A 298 1.56 19.06 -12.05
N ILE A 299 1.25 19.10 -10.76
CA ILE A 299 1.81 18.15 -9.79
C ILE A 299 1.39 16.72 -10.16
N SER A 300 0.12 16.50 -10.52
CA SER A 300 -0.39 15.19 -10.92
C SER A 300 0.28 14.67 -12.20
N MET A 301 0.57 15.53 -13.17
CA MET A 301 1.32 15.16 -14.38
C MET A 301 2.76 14.74 -14.02
N VAL A 302 3.46 15.57 -13.28
CA VAL A 302 4.87 15.30 -12.92
C VAL A 302 5.04 14.06 -12.04
N ILE A 303 4.10 13.80 -11.12
CA ILE A 303 4.19 12.67 -10.19
C ILE A 303 3.51 11.42 -10.75
N GLY A 304 2.52 11.58 -11.62
CA GLY A 304 1.67 10.51 -12.12
C GLY A 304 2.43 9.27 -12.63
N PRO A 305 3.43 9.41 -13.53
CA PRO A 305 4.21 8.28 -14.03
C PRO A 305 4.91 7.49 -12.93
N LEU A 306 5.39 8.18 -11.89
CA LEU A 306 6.03 7.53 -10.74
C LEU A 306 5.01 6.84 -9.84
N LEU A 307 3.81 7.43 -9.65
CA LEU A 307 2.73 6.76 -8.92
C LEU A 307 2.32 5.47 -9.62
N LEU A 308 2.17 5.49 -10.94
CA LEU A 308 1.88 4.28 -11.72
C LEU A 308 2.97 3.20 -11.56
N ARG A 309 4.25 3.59 -11.43
CA ARG A 309 5.36 2.65 -11.23
C ARG A 309 5.38 2.02 -9.86
N PHE A 310 5.02 2.79 -8.80
CA PHE A 310 5.14 2.34 -7.42
C PHE A 310 3.84 1.81 -6.82
N TYR A 311 2.68 2.28 -7.33
CA TYR A 311 1.37 1.90 -6.80
C TYR A 311 0.47 1.23 -7.83
N TYR A 312 0.89 1.15 -9.09
CA TYR A 312 0.23 0.43 -10.20
C TYR A 312 -1.17 0.95 -10.56
N GLN A 313 -1.61 2.01 -9.91
CA GLN A 313 -2.92 2.63 -10.07
C GLN A 313 -2.86 4.15 -9.99
N TRP A 314 -3.86 4.79 -10.55
CA TRP A 314 -4.02 6.23 -10.53
C TRP A 314 -5.49 6.61 -10.49
N SER A 315 -5.83 7.67 -9.71
CA SER A 315 -7.17 8.24 -9.66
C SER A 315 -7.20 9.60 -10.35
N PRO A 316 -7.94 9.76 -11.47
CA PRO A 316 -8.10 11.04 -12.14
C PRO A 316 -8.77 12.09 -11.24
N TYR A 317 -9.68 11.64 -10.37
CA TYR A 317 -10.41 12.51 -9.45
C TYR A 317 -9.55 13.10 -8.33
N SER A 318 -8.34 12.56 -8.11
CA SER A 318 -7.39 13.08 -7.13
C SER A 318 -7.03 14.55 -7.34
N VAL A 319 -7.03 15.02 -8.60
CA VAL A 319 -6.80 16.44 -8.95
C VAL A 319 -7.86 17.33 -8.33
N LEU A 320 -9.13 16.93 -8.43
CA LEU A 320 -10.26 17.67 -7.86
C LEU A 320 -10.30 17.53 -6.35
N LEU A 321 -10.07 16.31 -5.84
CA LEU A 321 -10.03 16.07 -4.40
C LEU A 321 -9.00 16.93 -3.69
N ASN A 322 -7.80 17.05 -4.24
CA ASN A 322 -6.72 17.85 -3.66
C ASN A 322 -7.09 19.33 -3.55
N LEU A 323 -7.99 19.82 -4.40
CA LEU A 323 -8.49 21.21 -4.33
C LEU A 323 -9.25 21.49 -3.03
N PHE A 324 -9.95 20.49 -2.48
CA PHE A 324 -10.71 20.58 -1.24
C PHE A 324 -9.91 20.10 -0.03
N VAL A 325 -9.22 18.99 -0.18
CA VAL A 325 -8.56 18.29 0.92
C VAL A 325 -7.35 19.07 1.43
N ILE A 326 -6.49 19.59 0.53
CA ILE A 326 -5.27 20.31 0.93
C ILE A 326 -5.58 21.57 1.77
N PRO A 327 -6.53 22.46 1.39
CA PRO A 327 -6.92 23.57 2.26
C PRO A 327 -7.54 23.12 3.58
N ALA A 328 -8.32 22.05 3.59
CA ALA A 328 -8.97 21.52 4.78
C ALA A 328 -8.01 20.88 5.78
N MET A 329 -6.80 20.47 5.35
CA MET A 329 -5.79 19.92 6.26
C MET A 329 -5.34 20.92 7.33
N SER A 330 -5.31 22.22 7.04
CA SER A 330 -4.91 23.23 8.03
C SER A 330 -5.88 23.31 9.22
N PRO A 331 -7.20 23.50 9.04
CA PRO A 331 -8.15 23.48 10.15
C PRO A 331 -8.25 22.09 10.81
N LEU A 332 -8.13 21.00 10.06
CA LEU A 332 -8.13 19.64 10.61
C LEU A 332 -6.98 19.46 11.61
N LEU A 333 -5.75 19.75 11.20
CA LEU A 333 -4.57 19.59 12.06
C LEU A 333 -4.59 20.57 13.24
N LEU A 334 -5.04 21.82 13.03
CA LEU A 334 -5.17 22.77 14.12
C LEU A 334 -6.17 22.26 15.18
N SER A 335 -7.32 21.78 14.73
CA SER A 335 -8.35 21.20 15.59
C SER A 335 -7.81 19.96 16.34
N ALA A 336 -7.09 19.06 15.65
CA ALA A 336 -6.46 17.92 16.28
C ALA A 336 -5.45 18.34 17.35
N ILE A 337 -4.53 19.28 17.05
CA ILE A 337 -3.53 19.77 17.99
C ILE A 337 -4.21 20.40 19.20
N THR A 338 -5.15 21.34 18.98
CA THR A 338 -5.84 22.04 20.07
C THR A 338 -6.65 21.10 20.92
N GLY A 339 -7.42 20.19 20.30
CA GLY A 339 -8.20 19.19 21.02
C GLY A 339 -7.32 18.21 21.81
N GLY A 340 -6.21 17.74 21.22
CA GLY A 340 -5.25 16.88 21.92
C GLY A 340 -4.57 17.57 23.10
N VAL A 341 -4.07 18.78 22.91
CA VAL A 341 -3.40 19.54 23.98
C VAL A 341 -4.38 19.93 25.09
N VAL A 342 -5.55 20.44 24.75
CA VAL A 342 -6.58 20.81 25.75
C VAL A 342 -7.10 19.57 26.47
N GLY A 343 -7.26 18.45 25.75
CA GLY A 343 -7.68 17.18 26.31
C GLY A 343 -6.72 16.58 27.33
N LEU A 344 -5.42 16.95 27.29
CA LEU A 344 -4.46 16.57 28.34
C LEU A 344 -4.83 17.13 29.73
N PHE A 345 -5.55 18.25 29.77
CA PHE A 345 -5.98 18.93 30.99
C PHE A 345 -7.45 18.62 31.30
N GLN A 346 -8.31 18.64 30.26
CA GLN A 346 -9.73 18.48 30.43
C GLN A 346 -10.37 17.81 29.20
N LEU A 347 -10.83 16.56 29.36
CA LEU A 347 -11.30 15.72 28.26
C LEU A 347 -12.47 16.33 27.49
N TRP A 348 -13.52 16.86 28.18
CA TRP A 348 -14.67 17.44 27.49
C TRP A 348 -14.32 18.67 26.63
N ALA A 349 -13.39 19.51 27.12
CA ALA A 349 -12.89 20.64 26.34
C ALA A 349 -12.02 20.17 25.15
N GLY A 350 -11.27 19.07 25.34
CA GLY A 350 -10.59 18.37 24.25
C GLY A 350 -11.55 17.85 23.18
N MET A 351 -12.70 17.27 23.58
CA MET A 351 -13.76 16.86 22.65
C MET A 351 -14.24 18.05 21.82
N ALA A 352 -14.60 19.15 22.45
CA ALA A 352 -15.03 20.36 21.74
C ALA A 352 -13.96 20.86 20.75
N GLY A 353 -12.68 20.80 21.14
CA GLY A 353 -11.55 21.14 20.28
C GLY A 353 -11.38 20.24 19.08
N CYS A 354 -11.73 18.93 19.19
CA CYS A 354 -11.64 17.96 18.10
C CYS A 354 -12.85 17.96 17.12
N ILE A 355 -13.98 18.60 17.46
CA ILE A 355 -15.20 18.61 16.62
C ILE A 355 -14.89 18.98 15.16
N PRO A 356 -14.17 20.07 14.83
CA PRO A 356 -13.88 20.39 13.44
C PRO A 356 -13.08 19.30 12.71
N ALA A 357 -12.15 18.63 13.39
CA ALA A 357 -11.39 17.53 12.79
C ALA A 357 -12.31 16.34 12.48
N VAL A 358 -13.18 15.97 13.41
CA VAL A 358 -14.17 14.88 13.21
C VAL A 358 -15.09 15.17 12.03
N LEU A 359 -15.64 16.38 11.97
CA LEU A 359 -16.53 16.78 10.88
C LEU A 359 -15.84 16.74 9.53
N LEU A 360 -14.58 17.17 9.46
CA LEU A 360 -13.78 17.11 8.23
C LEU A 360 -13.46 15.65 7.84
N LEU A 361 -13.08 14.79 8.79
CA LEU A 361 -12.81 13.38 8.51
C LEU A 361 -14.06 12.65 8.00
N ARG A 362 -15.22 12.89 8.63
CA ARG A 362 -16.51 12.34 8.15
C ARG A 362 -16.87 12.89 6.76
N GLY A 363 -16.65 14.17 6.54
CA GLY A 363 -16.85 14.78 5.22
C GLY A 363 -15.95 14.16 4.16
N PHE A 364 -14.68 13.89 4.47
CA PHE A 364 -13.76 13.20 3.57
C PHE A 364 -14.24 11.78 3.27
N HIS A 365 -14.64 11.03 4.29
CA HIS A 365 -15.14 9.68 4.13
C HIS A 365 -16.33 9.62 3.16
N VAL A 366 -17.34 10.47 3.35
CA VAL A 366 -18.52 10.54 2.47
C VAL A 366 -18.14 10.93 1.03
N ILE A 367 -17.27 11.94 0.87
CA ILE A 367 -16.83 12.38 -0.46
C ILE A 367 -16.03 11.27 -1.15
N PHE A 368 -15.12 10.61 -0.44
CA PHE A 368 -14.28 9.55 -1.01
C PHE A 368 -15.09 8.32 -1.39
N GLN A 369 -16.07 7.91 -0.57
CA GLN A 369 -17.00 6.84 -0.93
C GLN A 369 -17.84 7.19 -2.16
N PHE A 370 -18.32 8.43 -2.26
CA PHE A 370 -19.07 8.89 -3.43
C PHE A 370 -18.23 8.84 -4.70
N ILE A 371 -16.99 9.33 -4.64
CA ILE A 371 -16.08 9.34 -5.79
C ILE A 371 -15.65 7.92 -6.16
N HIS A 372 -15.40 7.06 -5.18
CA HIS A 372 -15.04 5.67 -5.41
C HIS A 372 -16.09 4.91 -6.25
N LYS A 373 -17.38 5.25 -6.11
CA LYS A 373 -18.47 4.67 -6.91
C LYS A 373 -18.59 5.27 -8.32
N MET A 374 -17.83 6.32 -8.64
CA MET A 374 -17.87 6.93 -9.97
C MET A 374 -17.10 6.09 -11.00
N PRO A 375 -17.54 6.09 -12.27
CA PRO A 375 -16.84 5.37 -13.34
C PRO A 375 -15.42 5.92 -13.50
N GLY A 376 -14.43 5.02 -13.58
CA GLY A 376 -13.04 5.39 -13.72
C GLY A 376 -12.40 6.04 -12.47
N ALA A 377 -12.99 5.84 -11.30
CA ALA A 377 -12.44 6.34 -10.03
C ALA A 377 -11.02 5.83 -9.79
N VAL A 378 -10.76 4.60 -10.14
CA VAL A 378 -9.45 3.95 -10.06
C VAL A 378 -9.11 3.37 -11.41
N ILE A 379 -7.94 3.73 -11.94
CA ILE A 379 -7.39 3.17 -13.17
C ILE A 379 -6.18 2.32 -12.80
N VAL A 380 -6.32 1.00 -12.88
CA VAL A 380 -5.24 0.05 -12.65
C VAL A 380 -4.49 -0.15 -13.96
N THR A 381 -3.21 0.22 -14.01
CA THR A 381 -2.41 0.19 -15.24
C THR A 381 -1.38 -0.92 -15.29
N GLY A 382 -1.15 -1.56 -14.16
CA GLY A 382 0.00 -2.44 -13.97
C GLY A 382 1.29 -1.67 -13.76
N CYS A 383 2.40 -2.42 -13.67
CA CYS A 383 3.72 -1.87 -13.44
C CYS A 383 4.39 -1.45 -14.77
N PRO A 384 4.45 -0.14 -15.11
CA PRO A 384 5.12 0.29 -16.33
C PRO A 384 6.64 0.11 -16.19
N SER A 385 7.29 -0.32 -17.27
CA SER A 385 8.76 -0.34 -17.33
C SER A 385 9.35 1.08 -17.36
N TRP A 386 10.59 1.25 -16.93
CA TRP A 386 11.24 2.56 -16.86
C TRP A 386 11.31 3.30 -18.22
N TRP A 387 11.48 2.56 -19.33
CA TRP A 387 11.44 3.17 -20.66
C TRP A 387 10.07 3.75 -21.02
N LYS A 388 8.95 3.13 -20.55
CA LYS A 388 7.59 3.67 -20.74
C LYS A 388 7.39 4.97 -19.95
N ILE A 389 7.96 5.04 -18.75
CA ILE A 389 7.96 6.26 -17.94
C ILE A 389 8.75 7.36 -18.63
N LEU A 390 9.92 7.05 -19.17
CA LEU A 390 10.71 8.00 -19.96
C LEU A 390 9.93 8.51 -21.18
N LEU A 391 9.30 7.61 -21.93
CA LEU A 391 8.45 7.99 -23.05
C LEU A 391 7.27 8.87 -22.63
N PHE A 392 6.68 8.61 -21.46
CA PHE A 392 5.61 9.44 -20.93
C PHE A 392 6.09 10.87 -20.65
N TYR A 393 7.25 11.04 -19.99
CA TYR A 393 7.82 12.36 -19.76
C TYR A 393 8.23 13.07 -21.07
N LEU A 394 8.74 12.33 -22.05
CA LEU A 394 9.02 12.88 -23.38
C LEU A 394 7.72 13.33 -24.07
N ALA A 395 6.66 12.57 -23.93
CA ALA A 395 5.34 12.95 -24.45
C ALA A 395 4.80 14.21 -23.79
N GLU A 396 4.90 14.31 -22.47
CA GLU A 396 4.53 15.55 -21.73
C GLU A 396 5.35 16.75 -22.18
N LEU A 397 6.67 16.57 -22.37
CA LEU A 397 7.54 17.63 -22.88
C LEU A 397 7.14 18.05 -24.31
N CYS A 398 6.85 17.10 -25.20
CA CYS A 398 6.37 17.41 -26.55
C CYS A 398 5.05 18.17 -26.52
N LEU A 399 4.09 17.73 -25.71
CA LEU A 399 2.80 18.42 -25.54
C LEU A 399 3.00 19.84 -24.96
N PHE A 400 3.92 19.99 -24.02
CA PHE A 400 4.29 21.30 -23.49
C PHE A 400 4.89 22.20 -24.58
N ILE A 401 5.80 21.71 -25.42
CA ILE A 401 6.38 22.42 -26.54
C ILE A 401 5.30 22.82 -27.54
N CYS A 402 4.42 21.89 -27.93
CA CYS A 402 3.28 22.19 -28.81
C CYS A 402 2.37 23.27 -28.23
N TRP A 403 2.08 23.19 -26.92
CA TRP A 403 1.30 24.21 -26.24
C TRP A 403 2.04 25.55 -26.19
N TYR A 404 3.35 25.57 -25.96
CA TYR A 404 4.16 26.78 -25.89
C TYR A 404 4.22 27.52 -27.23
N TYR A 405 4.45 26.82 -28.33
CA TYR A 405 4.52 27.40 -29.68
C TYR A 405 3.18 27.50 -30.39
N ARG A 406 2.07 27.18 -29.74
CA ARG A 406 0.70 27.18 -30.30
C ARG A 406 0.53 26.20 -31.48
N LEU A 407 1.28 25.14 -31.51
CA LEU A 407 1.20 24.10 -32.52
C LEU A 407 0.07 23.10 -32.20
N TRP A 408 -1.16 23.60 -32.06
CA TRP A 408 -2.30 22.79 -31.59
C TRP A 408 -2.59 21.60 -32.50
N SER A 409 -2.50 21.79 -33.85
CA SER A 409 -2.70 20.70 -34.82
C SER A 409 -1.68 19.60 -34.65
N VAL A 410 -0.41 19.96 -34.43
CA VAL A 410 0.67 18.98 -34.19
C VAL A 410 0.45 18.26 -32.86
N GLY A 411 0.06 18.98 -31.82
CA GLY A 411 -0.29 18.40 -30.52
C GLY A 411 -1.45 17.41 -30.61
N CYS A 412 -2.51 17.74 -31.36
CA CYS A 412 -3.65 16.85 -31.60
C CYS A 412 -3.22 15.58 -32.37
N VAL A 413 -2.43 15.73 -33.44
CA VAL A 413 -1.90 14.59 -34.19
C VAL A 413 -1.05 13.70 -33.30
N PHE A 414 -0.20 14.29 -32.46
CA PHE A 414 0.62 13.54 -31.52
C PHE A 414 -0.21 12.74 -30.49
N ILE A 415 -1.26 13.35 -29.93
CA ILE A 415 -2.20 12.64 -29.05
C ILE A 415 -2.88 11.50 -29.79
N LEU A 416 -3.33 11.73 -31.03
CA LEU A 416 -3.93 10.68 -31.85
C LEU A 416 -2.97 9.53 -32.11
N ILE A 417 -1.69 9.79 -32.37
CA ILE A 417 -0.66 8.75 -32.52
C ILE A 417 -0.49 7.94 -31.23
N LEU A 418 -0.45 8.60 -30.07
CA LEU A 418 -0.35 7.93 -28.77
C LEU A 418 -1.59 7.03 -28.51
N ILE A 419 -2.77 7.52 -28.85
CA ILE A 419 -4.02 6.74 -28.74
C ILE A 419 -4.00 5.56 -29.71
N ALA A 420 -3.65 5.80 -30.98
CA ALA A 420 -3.55 4.76 -31.99
C ALA A 420 -2.53 3.68 -31.62
N GLY A 421 -1.38 4.08 -31.07
CA GLY A 421 -0.35 3.15 -30.58
C GLY A 421 -0.83 2.23 -29.46
N ARG A 422 -1.92 2.60 -28.74
CA ARG A 422 -2.56 1.73 -27.77
C ARG A 422 -3.31 0.56 -28.43
N PHE A 423 -3.84 0.77 -29.64
CA PHE A 423 -4.55 -0.26 -30.41
C PHE A 423 -3.59 -1.18 -31.19
N CYS A 424 -2.37 -0.73 -31.48
CA CYS A 424 -1.34 -1.50 -32.17
C CYS A 424 -0.44 -2.29 -31.20
N ARG A 425 -0.96 -2.78 -30.08
CA ARG A 425 -0.16 -3.58 -29.17
C ARG A 425 -0.02 -5.00 -29.69
N PRO A 426 1.19 -5.59 -29.61
CA PRO A 426 1.32 -7.02 -29.84
C PRO A 426 0.44 -7.78 -28.84
N VAL A 427 -0.15 -8.87 -29.28
CA VAL A 427 -0.92 -9.77 -28.41
C VAL A 427 -0.01 -10.20 -27.26
N PRO A 428 -0.40 -9.95 -26.00
CA PRO A 428 0.44 -10.34 -24.89
C PRO A 428 0.56 -11.86 -24.82
N PRO A 429 1.69 -12.43 -24.39
CA PRO A 429 1.82 -13.86 -24.19
C PRO A 429 0.90 -14.34 -23.06
N LEU A 430 0.60 -15.64 -23.07
CA LEU A 430 0.02 -16.29 -21.90
C LEU A 430 0.95 -16.09 -20.69
N GLN A 431 0.43 -15.55 -19.63
CA GLN A 431 1.16 -15.30 -18.39
C GLN A 431 0.63 -16.20 -17.29
N ILE A 432 1.51 -16.96 -16.67
CA ILE A 432 1.23 -17.81 -15.51
C ILE A 432 2.13 -17.37 -14.38
N SER A 433 1.57 -17.09 -13.22
CA SER A 433 2.30 -16.62 -12.05
C SER A 433 1.88 -17.40 -10.82
N MET A 434 2.78 -18.21 -10.30
CA MET A 434 2.59 -18.89 -9.02
C MET A 434 3.06 -17.97 -7.90
N LEU A 435 2.14 -17.55 -7.04
CA LEU A 435 2.43 -16.61 -5.97
C LEU A 435 2.92 -17.36 -4.73
N ASP A 436 4.02 -16.90 -4.13
CA ASP A 436 4.50 -17.37 -2.82
C ASP A 436 3.54 -16.93 -1.71
N VAL A 437 2.61 -17.78 -1.40
CA VAL A 437 1.67 -17.61 -0.29
C VAL A 437 2.15 -18.27 1.01
N GLY A 438 3.32 -18.89 0.98
CA GLY A 438 3.84 -19.72 2.06
C GLY A 438 3.28 -21.12 1.99
N GLN A 439 2.60 -21.57 3.04
CA GLN A 439 1.90 -22.86 3.00
C GLN A 439 0.48 -22.63 2.48
N GLY A 440 0.24 -23.04 1.23
CA GLY A 440 -0.99 -22.85 0.49
C GLY A 440 -0.75 -22.69 -1.01
N GLU A 441 -1.79 -22.38 -1.74
CA GLU A 441 -1.77 -22.26 -3.20
C GLU A 441 -2.42 -20.95 -3.68
N CYS A 442 -1.79 -20.34 -4.68
CA CYS A 442 -2.34 -19.20 -5.40
C CYS A 442 -1.67 -19.08 -6.76
N ILE A 443 -2.43 -19.29 -7.84
CA ILE A 443 -1.92 -19.20 -9.20
C ILE A 443 -2.74 -18.18 -9.98
N PHE A 444 -2.08 -17.17 -10.51
CA PHE A 444 -2.70 -16.15 -11.36
C PHE A 444 -2.36 -16.43 -12.83
N LEU A 445 -3.37 -16.41 -13.66
CA LEU A 445 -3.27 -16.58 -15.11
C LEU A 445 -3.83 -15.34 -15.81
N LYS A 446 -3.13 -14.88 -16.84
CA LYS A 446 -3.63 -13.83 -17.74
C LYS A 446 -3.48 -14.30 -19.18
N THR A 447 -4.60 -14.38 -19.90
CA THR A 447 -4.64 -14.88 -21.26
C THR A 447 -4.18 -13.80 -22.26
N PRO A 448 -3.82 -14.18 -23.50
CA PRO A 448 -3.56 -13.23 -24.58
C PRO A 448 -4.73 -12.28 -24.87
N ALA A 449 -5.96 -12.72 -24.62
CA ALA A 449 -7.17 -11.89 -24.72
C ALA A 449 -7.39 -10.95 -23.52
N ASN A 450 -6.46 -10.96 -22.54
CA ASN A 450 -6.53 -10.25 -21.25
C ASN A 450 -7.60 -10.78 -20.28
N GLU A 451 -8.14 -11.99 -20.47
CA GLU A 451 -8.95 -12.64 -19.45
C GLU A 451 -8.08 -13.04 -18.26
N THR A 452 -8.63 -12.91 -17.09
CA THR A 452 -7.91 -13.06 -15.83
C THR A 452 -8.51 -14.18 -14.99
N ILE A 453 -7.67 -15.09 -14.55
CA ILE A 453 -8.06 -16.28 -13.80
C ILE A 453 -7.21 -16.36 -12.55
N LEU A 454 -7.85 -16.57 -11.40
CA LEU A 454 -7.20 -16.91 -10.16
C LEU A 454 -7.59 -18.35 -9.79
N ILE A 455 -6.59 -19.21 -9.66
CA ILE A 455 -6.77 -20.60 -9.23
C ILE A 455 -6.29 -20.66 -7.79
N ASP A 456 -7.21 -20.95 -6.91
CA ASP A 456 -7.02 -20.90 -5.47
C ASP A 456 -6.44 -19.56 -4.99
N GLY A 457 -6.26 -19.38 -3.72
CA GLY A 457 -5.75 -18.14 -3.16
C GLY A 457 -5.79 -18.20 -1.65
N GLY A 458 -5.13 -19.18 -1.05
CA GLY A 458 -5.15 -19.34 0.38
C GLY A 458 -3.78 -19.52 1.00
N SER A 459 -3.72 -19.42 2.33
CA SER A 459 -2.54 -19.69 3.13
C SER A 459 -2.88 -20.00 4.58
N THR A 460 -2.22 -21.00 5.16
CA THR A 460 -2.25 -21.25 6.60
C THR A 460 -1.11 -20.57 7.35
N SER A 461 -0.06 -20.12 6.65
CA SER A 461 1.14 -19.52 7.27
C SER A 461 1.17 -17.98 7.24
N LYS A 462 0.46 -17.34 6.31
CA LYS A 462 0.32 -15.88 6.18
C LYS A 462 -1.11 -15.46 6.51
N LYS A 463 -1.28 -14.30 7.14
CA LYS A 463 -2.59 -13.66 7.41
C LYS A 463 -2.79 -12.49 6.46
N HIS A 464 -4.05 -12.15 6.18
CA HIS A 464 -4.43 -11.04 5.27
C HIS A 464 -3.72 -11.16 3.92
N ILE A 465 -3.85 -12.35 3.32
CA ILE A 465 -3.12 -12.69 2.11
C ILE A 465 -3.66 -11.93 0.90
N ALA A 466 -4.96 -11.61 0.91
CA ALA A 466 -5.55 -10.75 -0.11
C ALA A 466 -4.86 -9.39 -0.13
N ASP A 467 -4.79 -8.70 1.01
CA ASP A 467 -4.23 -7.35 1.15
C ASP A 467 -2.73 -7.26 0.81
N TYR A 468 -1.96 -8.26 1.24
CA TYR A 468 -0.49 -8.15 1.21
C TYR A 468 0.17 -8.93 0.08
N THR A 469 -0.54 -9.86 -0.57
CA THR A 469 0.03 -10.70 -1.63
C THR A 469 -0.81 -10.66 -2.90
N ILE A 470 -2.11 -11.02 -2.83
CA ILE A 470 -2.93 -11.19 -4.04
C ILE A 470 -3.24 -9.84 -4.69
N LEU A 471 -3.84 -8.89 -3.99
CA LEU A 471 -4.21 -7.58 -4.54
C LEU A 471 -3.00 -6.79 -5.08
N PRO A 472 -1.84 -6.75 -4.38
CA PRO A 472 -0.63 -6.15 -4.95
C PRO A 472 -0.17 -6.80 -6.24
N ALA A 473 -0.24 -8.14 -6.33
CA ALA A 473 0.12 -8.85 -7.57
C ALA A 473 -0.86 -8.57 -8.70
N LEU A 474 -2.18 -8.60 -8.44
CA LEU A 474 -3.20 -8.25 -9.43
C LEU A 474 -3.00 -6.82 -9.95
N LYS A 475 -2.79 -5.85 -9.06
CA LYS A 475 -2.50 -4.46 -9.45
C LYS A 475 -1.21 -4.34 -10.26
N TYR A 476 -0.15 -5.08 -9.88
CA TYR A 476 1.11 -5.13 -10.64
C TYR A 476 0.92 -5.63 -12.06
N TYR A 477 0.06 -6.63 -12.27
CA TYR A 477 -0.29 -7.16 -13.58
C TYR A 477 -1.33 -6.35 -14.35
N GLY A 478 -1.82 -5.26 -13.75
CA GLY A 478 -2.82 -4.38 -14.37
C GLY A 478 -4.19 -5.02 -14.47
N THR A 479 -4.61 -5.67 -13.38
CA THR A 479 -5.88 -6.37 -13.27
C THR A 479 -6.73 -5.67 -12.22
N ASP A 480 -7.91 -5.21 -12.62
CA ASP A 480 -8.89 -4.49 -11.78
C ASP A 480 -10.13 -5.35 -11.46
N HIS A 481 -10.24 -6.51 -12.11
CA HIS A 481 -11.28 -7.52 -11.86
C HIS A 481 -10.75 -8.90 -12.21
N LEU A 482 -11.42 -9.94 -11.73
CA LEU A 482 -11.18 -11.32 -12.11
C LEU A 482 -12.34 -11.85 -12.96
N ASP A 483 -12.04 -12.37 -14.15
CA ASP A 483 -13.05 -13.00 -14.98
C ASP A 483 -13.45 -14.36 -14.39
N TYR A 484 -12.49 -15.09 -13.85
CA TYR A 484 -12.72 -16.38 -13.23
C TYR A 484 -11.90 -16.54 -11.96
N VAL A 485 -12.55 -17.10 -10.94
CA VAL A 485 -11.90 -17.62 -9.73
C VAL A 485 -12.21 -19.11 -9.67
N ILE A 486 -11.21 -19.96 -9.72
CA ILE A 486 -11.35 -21.42 -9.64
C ILE A 486 -10.95 -21.83 -8.22
N ILE A 487 -11.88 -22.44 -7.50
CA ILE A 487 -11.63 -23.03 -6.18
C ILE A 487 -11.54 -24.53 -6.37
N THR A 488 -10.33 -25.09 -6.21
CA THR A 488 -10.12 -26.53 -6.41
C THR A 488 -10.80 -27.35 -5.34
N HIS A 489 -10.72 -26.93 -4.09
CA HIS A 489 -11.37 -27.49 -2.91
C HIS A 489 -11.45 -26.44 -1.78
N THR A 490 -12.01 -26.78 -0.61
CA THR A 490 -12.40 -25.79 0.40
C THR A 490 -11.47 -25.70 1.61
N ASP A 491 -10.25 -26.18 1.54
CA ASP A 491 -9.29 -26.04 2.63
C ASP A 491 -8.78 -24.60 2.77
N GLU A 492 -8.46 -24.17 3.98
CA GLU A 492 -8.06 -22.78 4.30
C GLU A 492 -6.84 -22.31 3.53
N ASP A 493 -5.92 -23.20 3.19
CA ASP A 493 -4.73 -22.87 2.39
C ASP A 493 -5.01 -22.70 0.90
N HIS A 494 -6.24 -22.91 0.47
CA HIS A 494 -6.73 -22.65 -0.89
C HIS A 494 -7.76 -21.53 -0.96
N ILE A 495 -8.54 -21.28 0.12
CA ILE A 495 -9.68 -20.36 0.07
C ILE A 495 -9.53 -19.09 0.90
N SER A 496 -8.61 -19.03 1.88
CA SER A 496 -8.58 -17.92 2.86
C SER A 496 -8.46 -16.54 2.21
N GLY A 497 -7.61 -16.38 1.20
CA GLY A 497 -7.45 -15.12 0.47
C GLY A 497 -8.59 -14.84 -0.51
N ILE A 498 -9.19 -15.88 -1.12
CA ILE A 498 -10.39 -15.70 -1.95
C ILE A 498 -11.53 -15.17 -1.10
N ARG A 499 -11.72 -15.72 0.12
CA ARG A 499 -12.70 -15.22 1.07
C ARG A 499 -12.46 -13.75 1.40
N GLU A 500 -11.21 -13.37 1.74
CA GLU A 500 -10.83 -11.98 2.01
C GLU A 500 -11.12 -11.08 0.79
N LEU A 501 -10.81 -11.50 -0.45
CA LEU A 501 -11.10 -10.75 -1.68
C LEU A 501 -12.61 -10.51 -1.87
N LEU A 502 -13.42 -11.53 -1.65
CA LEU A 502 -14.87 -11.43 -1.81
C LEU A 502 -15.53 -10.62 -0.69
N GLU A 503 -15.04 -10.73 0.56
CA GLU A 503 -15.47 -9.89 1.69
C GLU A 503 -15.14 -8.42 1.46
N GLU A 504 -14.05 -8.13 0.73
CA GLU A 504 -13.66 -6.78 0.31
C GLU A 504 -14.36 -6.30 -0.98
N GLU A 505 -15.35 -7.04 -1.46
CA GLU A 505 -16.12 -6.73 -2.67
C GLU A 505 -15.24 -6.57 -3.93
N TYR A 506 -14.08 -7.27 -4.01
CA TYR A 506 -13.27 -7.24 -5.22
C TYR A 506 -14.06 -7.81 -6.40
N PRO A 507 -14.07 -7.14 -7.58
CA PRO A 507 -14.91 -7.55 -8.69
C PRO A 507 -14.52 -8.92 -9.26
N VAL A 508 -15.39 -9.91 -9.12
CA VAL A 508 -15.25 -11.26 -9.68
C VAL A 508 -16.47 -11.55 -10.53
N LYS A 509 -16.29 -11.96 -11.79
CA LYS A 509 -17.41 -12.28 -12.70
C LYS A 509 -17.95 -13.68 -12.47
N ASN A 510 -17.05 -14.67 -12.44
CA ASN A 510 -17.43 -16.08 -12.34
C ASN A 510 -16.58 -16.79 -11.27
N ILE A 511 -17.23 -17.61 -10.46
CA ILE A 511 -16.58 -18.49 -9.49
C ILE A 511 -16.87 -19.93 -9.91
N ILE A 512 -15.81 -20.71 -10.11
CA ILE A 512 -15.88 -22.11 -10.51
C ILE A 512 -15.61 -23.00 -9.30
N LEU A 513 -16.54 -23.92 -9.05
CA LEU A 513 -16.50 -24.89 -7.97
C LEU A 513 -16.58 -26.32 -8.52
N PRO A 514 -16.00 -27.32 -7.85
CA PRO A 514 -16.19 -28.71 -8.22
C PRO A 514 -17.65 -29.14 -8.00
N ASP A 515 -18.22 -29.93 -8.93
CA ASP A 515 -19.57 -30.52 -8.78
C ASP A 515 -19.51 -31.80 -7.94
N THR A 516 -19.22 -31.66 -6.67
CA THR A 516 -19.13 -32.73 -5.70
C THR A 516 -20.29 -32.68 -4.70
N LEU A 517 -20.70 -33.85 -4.15
CA LEU A 517 -21.69 -33.90 -3.06
C LEU A 517 -21.17 -33.18 -1.81
N ALA A 518 -19.85 -33.17 -1.62
CA ALA A 518 -19.20 -32.45 -0.55
C ALA A 518 -19.44 -30.93 -0.62
N MET A 519 -19.76 -30.33 -1.78
CA MET A 519 -20.17 -28.91 -1.91
C MET A 519 -21.62 -28.65 -1.53
N ARG A 520 -22.42 -29.67 -1.28
CA ARG A 520 -23.74 -29.52 -0.68
C ARG A 520 -23.55 -29.33 0.83
N LEU A 521 -24.26 -28.38 1.44
CA LEU A 521 -24.21 -28.18 2.89
C LEU A 521 -24.60 -29.50 3.57
N PRO A 522 -23.80 -30.06 4.49
CA PRO A 522 -24.15 -31.32 5.16
C PRO A 522 -25.40 -31.10 6.02
N GLU A 523 -26.43 -31.88 5.76
CA GLU A 523 -27.47 -32.15 6.78
C GLU A 523 -26.77 -32.75 8.00
N GLN A 524 -27.18 -32.29 9.18
CA GLN A 524 -26.61 -32.67 10.47
C GLN A 524 -26.44 -34.18 10.59
N LYS A 525 -25.22 -34.70 10.45
CA LYS A 525 -24.84 -36.03 10.95
C LYS A 525 -23.87 -35.85 12.11
N THR A 526 -24.34 -36.24 13.26
CA THR A 526 -23.63 -36.27 14.54
C THR A 526 -22.44 -37.20 14.51
N GLY A 527 -21.29 -36.67 14.93
CA GLY A 527 -20.17 -37.43 15.50
C GLY A 527 -18.97 -37.58 14.61
N LYS A 528 -17.96 -36.81 14.89
CA LYS A 528 -16.52 -37.09 15.08
C LYS A 528 -15.58 -35.93 14.73
N ARG A 529 -14.73 -35.58 15.73
CA ARG A 529 -13.42 -34.88 15.72
C ARG A 529 -13.35 -33.40 15.35
N GLU A 530 -12.65 -32.63 16.23
CA GLU A 530 -12.36 -31.18 16.15
C GLU A 530 -11.80 -30.69 14.79
N VAL A 531 -11.08 -31.53 14.05
CA VAL A 531 -10.54 -31.18 12.72
C VAL A 531 -11.66 -31.06 11.69
N GLN A 532 -12.63 -32.00 11.70
CA GLN A 532 -13.78 -31.95 10.79
C GLN A 532 -14.74 -30.77 11.08
N GLU A 533 -14.75 -30.28 12.31
CA GLU A 533 -15.61 -29.13 12.69
C GLU A 533 -15.06 -27.83 12.11
N LYS A 534 -13.74 -27.65 12.15
CA LYS A 534 -13.06 -26.47 11.59
C LYS A 534 -13.15 -26.39 10.06
N ASP A 535 -13.00 -27.50 9.37
CA ASP A 535 -13.11 -27.57 7.89
C ASP A 535 -14.57 -27.35 7.46
N ARG A 536 -15.54 -27.79 8.25
CA ARG A 536 -16.97 -27.50 8.04
C ARG A 536 -17.30 -26.02 8.22
N GLU A 537 -16.69 -25.36 9.20
CA GLU A 537 -16.88 -23.94 9.47
C GLU A 537 -16.28 -23.09 8.33
N SER A 538 -15.05 -23.40 7.89
CA SER A 538 -14.41 -22.76 6.75
C SER A 538 -15.24 -22.86 5.47
N LYS A 539 -15.72 -24.04 5.17
CA LYS A 539 -16.58 -24.32 4.03
C LYS A 539 -17.90 -23.57 4.08
N LYS A 540 -18.56 -23.56 5.24
CA LYS A 540 -19.80 -22.80 5.43
C LYS A 540 -19.54 -21.31 5.20
N ASN A 541 -18.48 -20.78 5.78
CA ASN A 541 -18.12 -19.38 5.68
C ASN A 541 -17.85 -18.97 4.22
N ILE A 542 -17.06 -19.74 3.46
CA ILE A 542 -16.78 -19.40 2.05
C ILE A 542 -18.04 -19.45 1.18
N LEU A 543 -18.91 -20.45 1.37
CA LEU A 543 -20.17 -20.56 0.60
C LEU A 543 -21.14 -19.43 0.93
N GLU A 544 -21.17 -18.94 2.17
CA GLU A 544 -21.98 -17.77 2.55
C GLU A 544 -21.45 -16.49 1.90
N VAL A 545 -20.13 -16.31 1.85
CA VAL A 545 -19.49 -15.16 1.19
C VAL A 545 -19.71 -15.19 -0.32
N ILE A 546 -19.57 -16.36 -0.95
CA ILE A 546 -19.86 -16.57 -2.39
C ILE A 546 -21.33 -16.22 -2.70
N LYS A 547 -22.29 -16.64 -1.85
CA LYS A 547 -23.71 -16.30 -2.05
C LYS A 547 -24.02 -14.81 -1.92
N LYS A 548 -23.23 -14.08 -1.12
CA LYS A 548 -23.36 -12.62 -0.98
C LYS A 548 -22.68 -11.86 -2.10
N SER A 549 -21.71 -12.47 -2.79
CA SER A 549 -21.03 -11.86 -3.92
C SER A 549 -21.96 -11.77 -5.14
N ASN A 550 -21.67 -10.84 -6.05
CA ASN A 550 -22.39 -10.69 -7.31
C ASN A 550 -21.85 -11.61 -8.42
N ALA A 551 -20.97 -12.57 -8.09
CA ALA A 551 -20.35 -13.45 -9.06
C ALA A 551 -21.29 -14.58 -9.50
N ASN A 552 -21.21 -14.97 -10.77
CA ASN A 552 -21.87 -16.17 -11.27
C ASN A 552 -21.16 -17.41 -10.74
N VAL A 553 -21.91 -18.36 -10.17
CA VAL A 553 -21.33 -19.60 -9.68
C VAL A 553 -21.52 -20.70 -10.71
N LEU A 554 -20.43 -21.24 -11.20
CA LEU A 554 -20.38 -22.34 -12.15
C LEU A 554 -19.88 -23.60 -11.43
N LYS A 555 -20.44 -24.74 -11.73
CA LYS A 555 -19.98 -26.04 -11.26
C LYS A 555 -19.40 -26.82 -12.42
N ILE A 556 -18.22 -27.41 -12.22
CA ILE A 556 -17.57 -28.22 -13.23
C ILE A 556 -17.27 -29.63 -12.73
N SER A 557 -17.26 -30.56 -13.66
CA SER A 557 -16.98 -31.98 -13.46
C SER A 557 -16.18 -32.52 -14.65
N LYS A 558 -15.69 -33.73 -14.51
CA LYS A 558 -14.96 -34.42 -15.58
C LYS A 558 -15.72 -34.39 -16.91
N GLY A 559 -15.04 -33.96 -17.95
CA GLY A 559 -15.57 -33.82 -19.31
C GLY A 559 -16.04 -32.40 -19.66
N ASP A 560 -16.23 -31.52 -18.67
CA ASP A 560 -16.50 -30.12 -18.93
C ASP A 560 -15.23 -29.39 -19.40
N ILE A 561 -15.37 -28.43 -20.28
CA ILE A 561 -14.25 -27.67 -20.83
C ILE A 561 -14.50 -26.17 -20.62
N LEU A 562 -13.63 -25.51 -19.89
CA LEU A 562 -13.60 -24.06 -19.85
C LEU A 562 -12.78 -23.55 -21.03
N GLN A 563 -13.47 -22.97 -22.02
CA GLN A 563 -12.83 -22.42 -23.22
C GLN A 563 -12.63 -20.91 -23.06
N LEU A 564 -11.40 -20.46 -23.17
CA LEU A 564 -10.98 -19.06 -23.02
C LEU A 564 -10.13 -18.64 -24.22
N ASP A 565 -10.71 -17.92 -25.16
CA ASP A 565 -10.05 -17.54 -26.41
C ASP A 565 -9.31 -18.74 -27.04
N ARG A 566 -7.98 -18.72 -27.02
CA ARG A 566 -7.09 -19.78 -27.57
C ARG A 566 -6.66 -20.82 -26.52
N ILE A 567 -7.19 -20.73 -25.30
CA ILE A 567 -6.82 -21.61 -24.19
C ILE A 567 -7.98 -22.54 -23.90
N SER A 568 -7.69 -23.81 -23.80
CA SER A 568 -8.65 -24.83 -23.39
C SER A 568 -8.24 -25.41 -22.05
N LEU A 569 -9.17 -25.48 -21.11
CA LEU A 569 -9.01 -26.09 -19.80
C LEU A 569 -10.04 -27.22 -19.63
N PRO A 570 -9.81 -28.41 -20.17
CA PRO A 570 -10.64 -29.58 -19.86
C PRO A 570 -10.51 -29.99 -18.40
N CYS A 571 -11.64 -30.20 -17.75
CA CYS A 571 -11.72 -30.74 -16.41
C CYS A 571 -11.56 -32.28 -16.49
N LEU A 572 -10.54 -32.79 -15.81
CA LEU A 572 -10.20 -34.23 -15.79
C LEU A 572 -10.73 -34.93 -14.53
N HIS A 573 -10.99 -34.18 -13.46
CA HIS A 573 -11.55 -34.61 -12.17
C HIS A 573 -12.19 -33.41 -11.47
N PRO A 574 -13.24 -33.57 -10.61
CA PRO A 574 -13.91 -34.80 -10.20
C PRO A 574 -14.96 -35.30 -11.21
N VAL A 575 -15.33 -36.56 -11.09
CA VAL A 575 -16.52 -37.11 -11.77
C VAL A 575 -17.77 -36.48 -11.16
N LYS A 576 -18.78 -36.25 -11.99
CA LYS A 576 -20.03 -35.61 -11.55
C LYS A 576 -20.65 -36.33 -10.36
N GLY A 577 -20.94 -35.59 -9.30
CA GLY A 577 -21.52 -36.14 -8.08
C GLY A 577 -20.53 -36.95 -7.24
N TRP A 578 -19.22 -36.71 -7.41
CA TRP A 578 -18.18 -37.32 -6.56
C TRP A 578 -18.51 -37.16 -5.08
N ASP A 579 -18.51 -38.25 -4.34
CA ASP A 579 -18.83 -38.28 -2.93
C ASP A 579 -17.71 -39.02 -2.18
N ASP A 580 -16.86 -38.26 -1.51
CA ASP A 580 -15.81 -38.77 -0.65
C ASP A 580 -15.79 -37.92 0.64
N GLU A 581 -15.44 -38.54 1.76
CA GLU A 581 -15.31 -37.85 3.06
C GLU A 581 -14.09 -36.91 3.07
N ASP A 582 -13.07 -37.20 2.24
CA ASP A 582 -11.87 -36.37 2.10
C ASP A 582 -12.12 -35.21 1.11
N VAL A 583 -12.01 -33.99 1.58
CA VAL A 583 -12.20 -32.78 0.77
C VAL A 583 -11.19 -32.70 -0.38
N ASN A 584 -9.96 -33.19 -0.14
CA ASN A 584 -8.88 -33.19 -1.13
C ASN A 584 -9.18 -34.13 -2.31
N SER A 585 -9.88 -35.24 -2.03
CA SER A 585 -10.28 -36.20 -3.06
C SER A 585 -11.22 -35.62 -4.12
N GLY A 586 -11.91 -34.54 -3.79
CA GLY A 586 -12.80 -33.80 -4.69
C GLY A 586 -12.12 -32.64 -5.40
N SER A 587 -10.80 -32.48 -5.30
CA SER A 587 -10.06 -31.38 -5.94
C SER A 587 -10.26 -31.34 -7.46
N ILE A 588 -10.45 -30.14 -8.03
CA ILE A 588 -10.50 -29.98 -9.48
C ILE A 588 -9.11 -30.24 -10.07
N VAL A 589 -9.08 -31.13 -11.04
CA VAL A 589 -7.90 -31.36 -11.91
C VAL A 589 -8.23 -30.91 -13.31
N PHE A 590 -7.39 -30.08 -13.89
CA PHE A 590 -7.54 -29.64 -15.27
C PHE A 590 -6.19 -29.48 -15.98
N ALA A 591 -6.20 -29.64 -17.28
CA ALA A 591 -5.05 -29.39 -18.14
C ALA A 591 -5.25 -28.10 -18.90
N LEU A 592 -4.33 -27.15 -18.76
CA LEU A 592 -4.28 -25.95 -19.59
C LEU A 592 -3.51 -26.27 -20.87
N SER A 593 -4.14 -26.09 -22.02
CA SER A 593 -3.52 -26.23 -23.34
C SER A 593 -3.53 -24.91 -24.09
N TYR A 594 -2.34 -24.46 -24.50
CA TYR A 594 -2.15 -23.25 -25.30
C TYR A 594 -1.07 -23.51 -26.36
N GLU A 595 -1.44 -23.59 -27.61
CA GLU A 595 -0.56 -23.96 -28.73
C GLU A 595 0.16 -25.29 -28.45
N LYS A 596 1.50 -25.27 -28.25
CA LYS A 596 2.32 -26.44 -27.91
C LYS A 596 2.60 -26.58 -26.42
N PHE A 597 2.08 -25.65 -25.61
CA PHE A 597 2.31 -25.63 -24.16
C PHE A 597 1.15 -26.31 -23.45
N THR A 598 1.49 -27.21 -22.55
CA THR A 598 0.52 -27.89 -21.69
C THR A 598 0.96 -27.82 -20.24
N MET A 599 0.05 -27.40 -19.35
CA MET A 599 0.28 -27.41 -17.91
C MET A 599 -0.84 -28.16 -17.20
N LEU A 600 -0.47 -29.09 -16.33
CA LEU A 600 -1.41 -29.87 -15.54
C LEU A 600 -1.51 -29.30 -14.12
N PHE A 601 -2.74 -29.00 -13.70
CA PHE A 601 -3.09 -28.56 -12.36
C PHE A 601 -3.82 -29.69 -11.65
N THR A 602 -3.31 -30.13 -10.52
CA THR A 602 -3.78 -31.33 -9.82
C THR A 602 -4.48 -31.03 -8.50
N GLY A 603 -4.58 -29.74 -8.11
CA GLY A 603 -5.08 -29.37 -6.78
C GLY A 603 -4.31 -30.12 -5.68
N ASP A 604 -5.02 -30.58 -4.66
CA ASP A 604 -4.45 -31.39 -3.58
C ASP A 604 -4.89 -32.85 -3.64
N LEU A 605 -5.14 -33.34 -4.86
CA LEU A 605 -5.61 -34.70 -5.08
C LEU A 605 -4.66 -35.75 -4.48
N PRO A 606 -5.14 -36.74 -3.71
CA PRO A 606 -4.35 -37.87 -3.24
C PRO A 606 -3.86 -38.75 -4.39
N GLY A 607 -2.62 -39.29 -4.29
CA GLY A 607 -1.97 -40.06 -5.37
C GLY A 607 -2.73 -41.30 -5.81
N GLU A 608 -3.50 -41.94 -4.92
CA GLU A 608 -4.34 -43.10 -5.25
C GLU A 608 -5.38 -42.79 -6.33
N GLN A 609 -5.76 -41.53 -6.48
CA GLN A 609 -6.80 -41.09 -7.43
C GLN A 609 -6.22 -40.58 -8.75
N GLU A 610 -4.90 -40.40 -8.86
CA GLU A 610 -4.26 -39.95 -10.09
C GLU A 610 -4.53 -40.91 -11.28
N ALA A 611 -4.64 -42.19 -11.02
CA ALA A 611 -4.97 -43.17 -12.05
C ALA A 611 -6.31 -42.94 -12.77
N LEU A 612 -7.24 -42.17 -12.15
CA LEU A 612 -8.58 -41.90 -12.70
C LEU A 612 -8.56 -40.99 -13.92
N PHE A 613 -7.53 -40.18 -14.08
CA PHE A 613 -7.45 -39.20 -15.17
C PHE A 613 -6.15 -39.28 -16.00
N MET A 614 -5.14 -40.00 -15.56
CA MET A 614 -3.82 -40.06 -16.23
C MET A 614 -3.89 -40.40 -17.71
N LYS A 615 -4.83 -41.29 -18.13
CA LYS A 615 -5.02 -41.65 -19.55
C LYS A 615 -5.55 -40.55 -20.43
N GLU A 616 -6.13 -39.51 -19.82
CA GLU A 616 -6.77 -38.38 -20.50
C GLU A 616 -5.88 -37.12 -20.51
N VAL A 617 -4.74 -37.20 -19.81
CA VAL A 617 -3.77 -36.10 -19.75
C VAL A 617 -3.12 -35.90 -21.11
N PRO A 618 -3.17 -34.67 -21.68
CA PRO A 618 -2.47 -34.37 -22.93
C PRO A 618 -0.97 -34.62 -22.80
N SER A 619 -0.36 -35.28 -23.78
CA SER A 619 1.07 -35.57 -23.78
C SER A 619 1.76 -34.87 -24.97
N PRO A 620 2.92 -34.22 -24.79
CA PRO A 620 3.68 -34.11 -23.53
C PRO A 620 3.14 -33.00 -22.62
N VAL A 621 3.28 -33.15 -21.30
CA VAL A 621 3.04 -32.10 -20.31
C VAL A 621 4.30 -31.26 -20.16
N SER A 622 4.19 -29.95 -20.38
CA SER A 622 5.30 -29.00 -20.26
C SER A 622 5.62 -28.65 -18.80
N ILE A 623 4.57 -28.48 -17.99
CA ILE A 623 4.70 -28.17 -16.55
C ILE A 623 3.64 -28.97 -15.78
N LEU A 624 4.07 -29.59 -14.68
CA LEU A 624 3.20 -30.25 -13.71
C LEU A 624 3.20 -29.45 -12.40
N LYS A 625 2.02 -28.98 -11.96
CA LYS A 625 1.82 -28.58 -10.58
C LYS A 625 1.65 -29.85 -9.76
N THR A 626 2.60 -30.13 -8.90
CA THR A 626 2.56 -31.32 -8.04
C THR A 626 1.37 -31.26 -7.07
N ALA A 627 0.67 -32.37 -6.95
CA ALA A 627 -0.48 -32.48 -6.06
C ALA A 627 -0.07 -32.27 -4.58
N HIS A 628 -0.97 -31.70 -3.79
CA HIS A 628 -0.88 -31.54 -2.34
C HIS A 628 0.49 -31.01 -1.88
N HIS A 629 0.95 -29.91 -2.54
CA HIS A 629 2.23 -29.22 -2.27
C HIS A 629 3.47 -30.15 -2.28
N GLY A 630 3.41 -31.29 -2.99
CA GLY A 630 4.47 -32.30 -3.02
C GLY A 630 4.50 -33.18 -1.78
N SER A 631 3.36 -33.45 -1.17
CA SER A 631 3.21 -34.39 -0.06
C SER A 631 3.67 -35.80 -0.49
N LYS A 632 4.19 -36.59 0.45
CA LYS A 632 4.63 -37.96 0.20
C LYS A 632 3.51 -38.90 -0.26
N ASN A 633 2.25 -38.52 0.01
CA ASN A 633 1.07 -39.31 -0.33
C ASN A 633 0.39 -38.82 -1.63
N SER A 634 1.04 -37.92 -2.34
CA SER A 634 0.57 -37.38 -3.63
C SER A 634 1.66 -37.53 -4.67
N THR A 635 1.30 -37.60 -5.94
CA THR A 635 2.18 -37.76 -7.10
C THR A 635 2.93 -39.11 -7.02
N THR A 636 2.31 -40.15 -7.54
CA THR A 636 2.87 -41.52 -7.61
C THR A 636 3.88 -41.62 -8.75
N ASP A 637 4.73 -42.67 -8.74
CA ASP A 637 5.72 -42.95 -9.79
C ASP A 637 5.09 -43.43 -11.12
N LEU A 638 3.88 -43.00 -11.45
CA LEU A 638 3.17 -43.37 -12.67
C LEU A 638 3.56 -42.52 -13.87
#